data_6de6aceb7f51f143832c27cda147cb21
#
_entry.id   6de6aceb7f51f143832c27cda147cb21
#
_cell.length_a   1.000
_cell.length_b   1.000
_cell.length_c   1.000
_cell.angle_alpha   90.00
_cell.angle_beta   90.00
_cell.angle_gamma   90.00
#
_symmetry.space_group_name_H-M   'P 1'
#
loop_
_entity.id
_entity.type
_entity.pdbx_description
1 polymer ?
#
loop_
_entity_poly.entity_id
_entity_poly.type
_entity_poly.pdbx_seq_one_letter_code
_entity_poly.pdbx_strand_id
1 'polypeptide(L)'
;MKKNRITLLLAGMMLSGHLWAAEAYDINKPYPGGSQVNYNGQVFEAKWWVNPGQTPGMAAANEWDTPWKLVGEGEVTPPDTGGDDKPNPPTPTPPDGSTTPVYMSQAELDAKEKALTDFPAMEAVKASIATRDNLVVEAVQPGRADNPGNVKRVESLLSEGQFNYLFPLRAPEYTYRGLLQAAAKFPALCSDYSDGRDADAICRKTLATMFAHFAQETGGHENWRPEAEWRQALVYVREMGWNETMRGGYNAECRPDVWQGQQWPCGTFDNGEFKSYFGRGAKQLSYNYNYGPFSEAMFGTVRTLLDRPDLVADTWLNLASAVFFYTYPQPPKPSMLHVIDGTWQPNDHDKQNGLVPGFGVTTQIINGGVECGGPVEHAQSQNRINYYREFANYLGVAVPSDEVLGCKNMKVFDDNGAGALPIYWEQDWSYVAENPNGGKSYACKLVGYQTRFSAFKAGDYSRCVQHFYPEVVIEDNGGGTNLPPVANITGPAQAEGGSKVTLSGQHSSDPEGKPLSYAWTIPAGASAPALDQVTLELTLPTPASDTRLDIKLTVTDEGNLSRSTTHSLLVKGEEGGITPPDYPAYKEGTPYKAGERVSNGGVSYECKPHPYTGWCAGAAWAYEPGKGTAWADAWIKL
;
A
#
# COMPACT_ATOMS: atom_id res chain seq x y z
N MET A 1 15.14 35.31 65.16
CA MET A 1 15.92 36.51 64.79
C MET A 1 17.22 36.11 64.15
N LYS A 2 17.65 36.79 63.15
CA LYS A 2 18.84 36.73 62.30
C LYS A 2 18.65 35.95 61.00
N LYS A 3 18.41 36.69 59.93
CA LYS A 3 18.53 36.38 58.52
C LYS A 3 20.01 36.27 58.17
N ASN A 4 20.45 35.14 57.57
CA ASN A 4 21.72 35.07 56.84
C ASN A 4 21.42 35.05 55.35
N ARG A 5 21.86 36.07 54.68
CA ARG A 5 21.93 36.17 53.21
C ARG A 5 23.19 35.43 52.76
N ILE A 6 23.03 34.42 51.90
CA ILE A 6 24.14 33.83 51.16
C ILE A 6 24.13 34.42 49.76
N THR A 7 25.17 35.18 49.47
CA THR A 7 25.45 35.76 48.16
C THR A 7 26.05 34.65 47.29
N LEU A 8 25.32 34.26 46.21
CA LEU A 8 25.83 33.34 45.20
C LEU A 8 26.59 34.18 44.14
N LEU A 9 27.92 33.97 44.09
CA LEU A 9 28.72 34.42 42.96
C LEU A 9 28.38 33.58 41.72
N LEU A 10 27.82 34.20 40.67
CA LEU A 10 27.76 33.64 39.33
C LEU A 10 29.15 33.77 38.70
N ALA A 11 29.87 32.66 38.59
CA ALA A 11 30.99 32.55 37.68
C ALA A 11 30.44 32.29 36.27
N GLY A 12 30.49 33.29 35.42
CA GLY A 12 30.17 33.16 34.00
C GLY A 12 31.22 32.31 33.27
N MET A 13 30.87 31.08 32.92
CA MET A 13 31.54 30.35 31.83
C MET A 13 30.96 30.81 30.52
N MET A 14 31.68 31.67 29.82
CA MET A 14 31.45 31.90 28.39
C MET A 14 31.82 30.62 27.62
N LEU A 15 30.84 29.80 27.29
CA LEU A 15 30.98 28.84 26.19
C LEU A 15 31.00 29.66 24.89
N SER A 16 32.17 29.79 24.29
CA SER A 16 32.34 30.19 22.91
C SER A 16 31.77 29.08 22.01
N GLY A 17 30.46 29.09 21.79
CA GLY A 17 29.81 28.33 20.74
C GLY A 17 30.31 28.89 19.40
N HIS A 18 31.01 28.08 18.63
CA HIS A 18 31.24 28.36 17.21
C HIS A 18 29.87 28.28 16.54
N LEU A 19 29.25 29.42 16.28
CA LEU A 19 28.11 29.54 15.38
C LEU A 19 28.64 29.20 14.00
N TRP A 20 28.38 28.00 13.52
CA TRP A 20 28.48 27.69 12.11
C TRP A 20 27.39 28.50 11.42
N ALA A 21 27.75 29.35 10.47
CA ALA A 21 26.77 30.06 9.67
C ALA A 21 25.91 29.00 8.94
N ALA A 22 24.59 29.12 9.04
CA ALA A 22 23.69 28.24 8.32
C ALA A 22 23.98 28.33 6.81
N GLU A 23 24.05 27.17 6.13
CA GLU A 23 24.30 27.14 4.68
C GLU A 23 23.20 27.88 3.91
N ALA A 24 23.55 28.45 2.75
CA ALA A 24 22.55 29.06 1.87
C ALA A 24 21.56 27.99 1.38
N TYR A 25 20.26 28.32 1.38
CA TYR A 25 19.24 27.43 0.84
C TYR A 25 19.45 27.18 -0.66
N ASP A 26 19.47 25.92 -1.06
CA ASP A 26 19.50 25.47 -2.45
C ASP A 26 18.18 24.78 -2.79
N ILE A 27 17.45 25.32 -3.77
CA ILE A 27 16.15 24.81 -4.21
C ILE A 27 16.21 23.37 -4.76
N ASN A 28 17.37 22.92 -5.22
CA ASN A 28 17.58 21.60 -5.80
C ASN A 28 18.09 20.57 -4.78
N LYS A 29 18.33 20.97 -3.54
CA LYS A 29 18.87 20.11 -2.48
C LYS A 29 17.78 19.70 -1.50
N PRO A 30 17.71 18.40 -1.08
CA PRO A 30 16.88 17.97 0.04
C PRO A 30 17.55 18.33 1.37
N TYR A 31 16.73 18.54 2.41
CA TYR A 31 17.22 18.85 3.76
C TYR A 31 16.59 17.91 4.79
N PRO A 32 17.39 17.14 5.54
CA PRO A 32 16.90 16.36 6.67
C PRO A 32 16.30 17.26 7.76
N GLY A 33 15.38 16.71 8.56
CA GLY A 33 14.86 17.40 9.74
C GLY A 33 16.00 17.83 10.67
N GLY A 34 15.93 19.08 11.16
CA GLY A 34 16.98 19.71 11.96
C GLY A 34 18.05 20.46 11.14
N SER A 35 18.08 20.32 9.80
CA SER A 35 18.98 21.13 8.94
C SER A 35 18.62 22.61 9.04
N GLN A 36 19.63 23.47 9.14
CA GLN A 36 19.46 24.92 9.16
C GLN A 36 19.99 25.53 7.87
N VAL A 37 19.19 26.41 7.25
CA VAL A 37 19.53 27.09 6.00
C VAL A 37 19.28 28.59 6.12
N ASN A 38 20.09 29.40 5.41
CA ASN A 38 19.85 30.83 5.26
C ASN A 38 19.08 31.08 3.96
N TYR A 39 17.92 31.70 4.07
CA TYR A 39 17.10 32.08 2.93
C TYR A 39 16.56 33.50 3.12
N ASN A 40 16.86 34.40 2.16
CA ASN A 40 16.49 35.82 2.20
C ASN A 40 16.88 36.54 3.51
N GLY A 41 18.06 36.22 4.07
CA GLY A 41 18.54 36.86 5.29
C GLY A 41 17.89 36.34 6.58
N GLN A 42 17.19 35.24 6.52
CA GLN A 42 16.59 34.58 7.67
C GLN A 42 17.08 33.13 7.76
N VAL A 43 17.25 32.61 8.95
CA VAL A 43 17.62 31.22 9.20
C VAL A 43 16.36 30.39 9.46
N PHE A 44 16.20 29.37 8.66
CA PHE A 44 15.12 28.39 8.77
C PHE A 44 15.67 27.02 9.16
N GLU A 45 14.93 26.32 10.01
CA GLU A 45 15.20 24.95 10.39
C GLU A 45 14.12 24.02 9.79
N ALA A 46 14.58 22.93 9.15
CA ALA A 46 13.69 21.89 8.64
C ALA A 46 13.02 21.15 9.82
N LYS A 47 11.70 21.18 9.92
CA LYS A 47 10.91 20.48 10.96
C LYS A 47 10.94 18.97 10.77
N TRP A 48 11.00 18.53 9.52
CA TRP A 48 11.10 17.15 9.04
C TRP A 48 11.86 17.15 7.72
N TRP A 49 11.86 16.05 6.99
CA TRP A 49 12.50 15.98 5.68
C TRP A 49 11.90 16.98 4.70
N VAL A 50 12.73 17.84 4.13
CA VAL A 50 12.35 18.83 3.12
C VAL A 50 12.85 18.39 1.76
N ASN A 51 11.93 18.25 0.82
CA ASN A 51 12.28 17.88 -0.55
C ASN A 51 12.77 19.10 -1.37
N PRO A 52 13.55 18.85 -2.44
CA PRO A 52 13.88 19.89 -3.41
C PRO A 52 12.65 20.66 -3.87
N GLY A 53 12.73 21.97 -4.01
CA GLY A 53 11.62 22.83 -4.38
C GLY A 53 10.75 23.35 -3.24
N GLN A 54 10.87 22.82 -2.03
CA GLN A 54 10.13 23.32 -0.86
C GLN A 54 10.85 24.49 -0.20
N THR A 55 10.55 25.68 -0.68
CA THR A 55 11.25 26.92 -0.31
C THR A 55 10.89 27.39 1.12
N PRO A 56 11.87 27.82 1.94
CA PRO A 56 11.59 28.44 3.23
C PRO A 56 10.72 29.70 3.08
N GLY A 57 9.79 29.89 4.02
CA GLY A 57 8.90 31.06 4.05
C GLY A 57 7.73 31.00 3.06
N MET A 58 7.46 29.88 2.39
CA MET A 58 6.23 29.70 1.60
C MET A 58 5.01 29.85 2.50
N ALA A 59 4.01 30.60 2.00
CA ALA A 59 2.74 30.76 2.70
C ALA A 59 2.02 29.41 2.80
N ALA A 60 1.72 29.00 4.03
CA ALA A 60 0.92 27.82 4.33
C ALA A 60 -0.33 28.25 5.11
N ALA A 61 -1.41 27.49 5.01
CA ALA A 61 -2.66 27.79 5.70
C ALA A 61 -2.49 27.74 7.23
N ASN A 62 -1.59 26.89 7.72
CA ASN A 62 -1.23 26.79 9.14
C ASN A 62 0.29 26.66 9.29
N GLU A 63 0.82 27.06 10.45
CA GLU A 63 2.25 26.99 10.72
C GLU A 63 2.82 25.54 10.68
N TRP A 64 2.00 24.53 10.95
CA TRP A 64 2.40 23.12 10.87
C TRP A 64 2.36 22.52 9.46
N ASP A 65 1.84 23.23 8.47
CA ASP A 65 1.75 22.77 7.07
C ASP A 65 3.04 23.08 6.26
N THR A 66 3.92 23.91 6.78
CA THR A 66 5.22 24.19 6.16
C THR A 66 6.33 23.35 6.78
N PRO A 67 7.23 22.74 5.98
CA PRO A 67 8.34 21.97 6.51
C PRO A 67 9.42 22.84 7.17
N TRP A 68 9.32 24.14 7.08
CA TRP A 68 10.29 25.09 7.60
C TRP A 68 9.78 25.82 8.84
N LYS A 69 10.67 26.03 9.80
CA LYS A 69 10.47 26.86 10.98
C LYS A 69 11.50 27.99 10.97
N LEU A 70 11.05 29.23 11.05
CA LEU A 70 11.96 30.36 11.24
C LEU A 70 12.60 30.27 12.64
N VAL A 71 13.94 30.29 12.69
CA VAL A 71 14.70 30.13 13.94
C VAL A 71 15.63 31.31 14.25
N GLY A 72 15.86 32.23 13.30
CA GLY A 72 16.68 33.41 13.53
C GLY A 72 16.80 34.34 12.32
N GLU A 73 17.49 35.47 12.52
CA GLU A 73 17.91 36.35 11.45
C GLU A 73 19.33 35.94 11.04
N GLY A 74 19.58 35.78 9.74
CA GLY A 74 20.89 35.47 9.18
C GLY A 74 21.64 36.75 8.81
N GLU A 75 22.96 36.74 8.97
CA GLU A 75 23.80 37.83 8.45
C GLU A 75 23.72 37.88 6.92
N VAL A 76 23.36 39.05 6.38
CA VAL A 76 23.40 39.30 4.95
C VAL A 76 24.86 39.64 4.61
N THR A 77 25.63 38.67 4.15
CA THR A 77 26.93 38.96 3.51
C THR A 77 26.66 39.50 2.12
N PRO A 78 27.13 40.71 1.80
CA PRO A 78 27.13 41.20 0.41
C PRO A 78 28.03 40.31 -0.45
N PRO A 79 27.81 40.19 -1.75
CA PRO A 79 28.68 39.41 -2.62
C PRO A 79 30.07 40.05 -2.61
N ASP A 80 31.07 39.28 -2.22
CA ASP A 80 32.49 39.69 -2.23
C ASP A 80 32.95 39.85 -3.67
N THR A 81 33.29 41.10 -4.04
CA THR A 81 33.96 41.45 -5.27
C THR A 81 35.46 41.50 -4.99
N GLY A 82 36.08 40.37 -4.76
CA GLY A 82 37.51 40.27 -4.53
C GLY A 82 38.07 39.06 -5.26
N GLY A 83 38.79 39.33 -6.35
CA GLY A 83 39.41 38.29 -7.15
C GLY A 83 40.56 37.60 -6.44
N ASP A 84 40.62 36.30 -6.61
CA ASP A 84 41.85 35.54 -6.62
C ASP A 84 41.77 34.49 -7.74
N ASP A 85 42.58 34.72 -8.76
CA ASP A 85 42.76 33.86 -9.91
C ASP A 85 43.30 32.48 -9.50
N LYS A 86 42.38 31.51 -9.33
CA LYS A 86 42.67 30.11 -9.63
C LYS A 86 41.81 29.71 -10.81
N PRO A 87 42.38 29.11 -11.87
CA PRO A 87 41.60 28.69 -13.01
C PRO A 87 40.60 27.63 -12.55
N ASN A 88 39.31 27.99 -12.55
CA ASN A 88 38.22 27.04 -12.55
C ASN A 88 38.46 26.10 -13.74
N PRO A 89 38.29 24.78 -13.60
CA PRO A 89 38.21 23.94 -14.77
C PRO A 89 37.12 24.49 -15.68
N PRO A 90 37.34 24.54 -17.00
CA PRO A 90 36.42 25.18 -17.91
C PRO A 90 35.05 24.57 -17.78
N THR A 91 34.03 25.37 -17.42
CA THR A 91 32.64 25.03 -17.62
C THR A 91 32.49 24.66 -19.08
N PRO A 92 32.10 23.42 -19.44
CA PRO A 92 31.91 23.09 -20.84
C PRO A 92 30.80 23.99 -21.39
N THR A 93 31.13 24.87 -22.29
CA THR A 93 30.15 25.54 -23.15
C THR A 93 29.44 24.43 -23.91
N PRO A 94 28.09 24.37 -23.92
CA PRO A 94 27.40 23.38 -24.73
C PRO A 94 27.80 23.62 -26.19
N PRO A 95 28.31 22.63 -26.91
CA PRO A 95 28.37 22.73 -28.35
C PRO A 95 26.95 22.78 -28.90
N ASP A 96 26.77 23.41 -30.04
CA ASP A 96 25.56 23.45 -30.84
C ASP A 96 24.83 22.11 -30.73
N GLY A 97 23.56 22.09 -30.38
CA GLY A 97 22.67 21.03 -29.93
C GLY A 97 22.67 19.64 -30.61
N SER A 98 23.83 19.15 -31.04
CA SER A 98 24.04 17.81 -31.57
C SER A 98 24.76 16.94 -30.52
N THR A 99 24.00 16.22 -29.72
CA THR A 99 24.54 15.15 -28.87
C THR A 99 24.91 13.95 -29.75
N THR A 100 26.13 13.41 -29.58
CA THR A 100 26.56 12.18 -30.26
C THR A 100 25.78 11.00 -29.68
N PRO A 101 25.04 10.22 -30.50
CA PRO A 101 24.36 9.03 -30.02
C PRO A 101 25.35 8.04 -29.36
N VAL A 102 24.95 7.44 -28.26
CA VAL A 102 25.69 6.38 -27.54
C VAL A 102 24.94 5.09 -27.67
N TYR A 103 25.55 4.12 -28.31
CA TYR A 103 24.92 2.82 -28.52
C TYR A 103 25.33 1.86 -27.39
N MET A 104 24.34 1.26 -26.74
CA MET A 104 24.52 0.25 -25.68
C MET A 104 23.62 -0.93 -25.97
N SER A 105 24.12 -2.15 -25.82
CA SER A 105 23.26 -3.32 -25.93
C SER A 105 22.44 -3.55 -24.65
N GLN A 106 21.26 -4.11 -24.78
CA GLN A 106 20.46 -4.50 -23.60
C GLN A 106 21.25 -5.46 -22.69
N ALA A 107 22.02 -6.38 -23.26
CA ALA A 107 22.85 -7.32 -22.51
C ALA A 107 23.93 -6.65 -21.65
N GLU A 108 24.52 -5.54 -22.13
CA GLU A 108 25.46 -4.74 -21.33
C GLU A 108 24.75 -4.04 -20.15
N LEU A 109 23.55 -3.51 -20.37
CA LEU A 109 22.75 -2.89 -19.31
C LEU A 109 22.32 -3.92 -18.27
N ASP A 110 21.85 -5.09 -18.69
CA ASP A 110 21.48 -6.20 -17.79
C ASP A 110 22.67 -6.70 -16.97
N ALA A 111 23.85 -6.79 -17.59
CA ALA A 111 25.09 -7.17 -16.89
C ALA A 111 25.49 -6.13 -15.84
N LYS A 112 25.32 -4.83 -16.13
CA LYS A 112 25.56 -3.74 -15.17
C LYS A 112 24.55 -3.78 -14.02
N GLU A 113 23.25 -3.93 -14.32
CA GLU A 113 22.20 -4.08 -13.33
C GLU A 113 22.51 -5.26 -12.39
N LYS A 114 22.82 -6.43 -12.96
CA LYS A 114 23.19 -7.62 -12.19
C LYS A 114 24.42 -7.37 -11.32
N ALA A 115 25.48 -6.80 -11.84
CA ALA A 115 26.69 -6.51 -11.07
C ALA A 115 26.44 -5.59 -9.87
N LEU A 116 25.46 -4.68 -9.97
CA LEU A 116 25.09 -3.76 -8.90
C LEU A 116 24.10 -4.37 -7.90
N THR A 117 23.37 -5.41 -8.26
CA THR A 117 22.30 -6.02 -7.42
C THR A 117 22.59 -7.43 -6.95
N ASP A 118 23.65 -8.09 -7.43
CA ASP A 118 24.00 -9.46 -7.09
C ASP A 118 24.80 -9.53 -5.78
N PHE A 119 24.11 -9.33 -4.66
CA PHE A 119 24.70 -9.49 -3.32
C PHE A 119 23.64 -10.01 -2.31
N PRO A 120 24.05 -10.71 -1.23
CA PRO A 120 23.15 -11.48 -0.37
C PRO A 120 21.99 -10.69 0.22
N ALA A 121 22.20 -9.43 0.64
CA ALA A 121 21.13 -8.62 1.23
C ALA A 121 20.06 -8.25 0.18
N MET A 122 20.46 -7.96 -1.06
CA MET A 122 19.52 -7.67 -2.15
C MET A 122 18.69 -8.91 -2.50
N GLU A 123 19.33 -10.09 -2.59
CA GLU A 123 18.66 -11.35 -2.87
C GLU A 123 17.66 -11.72 -1.75
N ALA A 124 18.02 -11.51 -0.48
CA ALA A 124 17.11 -11.70 0.65
C ALA A 124 15.87 -10.81 0.55
N VAL A 125 16.05 -9.55 0.15
CA VAL A 125 14.92 -8.63 -0.04
C VAL A 125 14.09 -9.02 -1.25
N LYS A 126 14.69 -9.33 -2.41
CA LYS A 126 13.95 -9.81 -3.59
C LYS A 126 13.10 -11.04 -3.25
N ALA A 127 13.63 -11.97 -2.45
CA ALA A 127 12.87 -13.14 -1.99
C ALA A 127 11.69 -12.73 -1.08
N SER A 128 11.88 -11.75 -0.19
CA SER A 128 10.83 -11.33 0.75
C SER A 128 9.67 -10.57 0.10
N ILE A 129 9.92 -9.88 -1.01
CA ILE A 129 8.92 -9.09 -1.74
C ILE A 129 8.31 -9.82 -2.94
N ALA A 130 8.80 -11.02 -3.27
CA ALA A 130 8.28 -11.82 -4.37
C ALA A 130 6.76 -12.04 -4.21
N THR A 131 6.05 -12.01 -5.33
CA THR A 131 4.59 -12.21 -5.35
C THR A 131 4.21 -13.39 -6.26
N ARG A 132 3.10 -14.05 -5.94
CA ARG A 132 2.49 -15.07 -6.81
C ARG A 132 1.51 -14.46 -7.79
N ASP A 133 1.29 -15.20 -8.88
CA ASP A 133 0.24 -14.88 -9.84
C ASP A 133 -1.13 -14.78 -9.17
N ASN A 134 -1.94 -13.80 -9.58
CA ASN A 134 -3.26 -13.57 -9.00
C ASN A 134 -4.23 -14.73 -9.24
N LEU A 135 -4.07 -15.53 -10.30
CA LEU A 135 -4.89 -16.72 -10.50
C LEU A 135 -4.70 -17.74 -9.39
N VAL A 136 -3.44 -17.92 -8.92
CA VAL A 136 -3.15 -18.81 -7.78
C VAL A 136 -3.79 -18.24 -6.50
N VAL A 137 -3.74 -16.91 -6.32
CA VAL A 137 -4.32 -16.22 -5.15
C VAL A 137 -5.83 -16.35 -5.14
N GLU A 138 -6.48 -16.09 -6.27
CA GLU A 138 -7.95 -16.17 -6.39
C GLU A 138 -8.47 -17.60 -6.22
N ALA A 139 -7.67 -18.60 -6.58
CA ALA A 139 -8.03 -20.00 -6.40
C ALA A 139 -7.99 -20.46 -4.94
N VAL A 140 -7.38 -19.72 -4.01
CA VAL A 140 -7.28 -20.07 -2.58
C VAL A 140 -8.65 -20.18 -1.93
N GLN A 141 -8.87 -21.29 -1.24
CA GLN A 141 -10.06 -21.55 -0.40
C GLN A 141 -9.62 -22.19 0.91
N PRO A 142 -10.26 -21.91 2.03
CA PRO A 142 -9.99 -22.60 3.29
C PRO A 142 -10.04 -24.14 3.13
N GLY A 143 -9.01 -24.83 3.61
CA GLY A 143 -8.91 -26.28 3.62
C GLY A 143 -8.62 -26.94 2.26
N ARG A 144 -8.36 -26.18 1.22
CA ARG A 144 -8.11 -26.72 -0.11
C ARG A 144 -6.74 -27.40 -0.20
N ALA A 145 -6.72 -28.66 -0.69
CA ALA A 145 -5.50 -29.50 -0.69
C ALA A 145 -4.36 -28.95 -1.56
N ASP A 146 -4.65 -28.18 -2.59
CA ASP A 146 -3.69 -27.56 -3.50
C ASP A 146 -3.31 -26.10 -3.15
N ASN A 147 -3.75 -25.60 -1.99
CA ASN A 147 -3.26 -24.33 -1.48
C ASN A 147 -1.73 -24.30 -1.40
N PRO A 148 -1.07 -23.16 -1.64
CA PRO A 148 0.38 -23.01 -1.47
C PRO A 148 0.88 -23.43 -0.07
N GLY A 149 2.13 -23.87 0.04
CA GLY A 149 2.71 -24.39 1.30
C GLY A 149 2.63 -23.42 2.46
N ASN A 150 2.95 -22.13 2.21
CA ASN A 150 2.84 -21.09 3.24
C ASN A 150 1.40 -20.81 3.67
N VAL A 151 0.41 -20.94 2.77
CA VAL A 151 -1.02 -20.84 3.12
C VAL A 151 -1.41 -22.01 4.02
N LYS A 152 -1.03 -23.25 3.67
CA LYS A 152 -1.27 -24.42 4.51
C LYS A 152 -0.65 -24.28 5.91
N ARG A 153 0.53 -23.66 6.00
CA ARG A 153 1.13 -23.35 7.32
C ARG A 153 0.25 -22.37 8.10
N VAL A 154 -0.22 -21.27 7.48
CA VAL A 154 -1.16 -20.35 8.15
C VAL A 154 -2.40 -21.13 8.64
N GLU A 155 -3.00 -21.98 7.81
CA GLU A 155 -4.19 -22.77 8.15
C GLU A 155 -3.93 -23.75 9.31
N SER A 156 -2.74 -24.35 9.37
CA SER A 156 -2.34 -25.27 10.46
C SER A 156 -2.16 -24.57 11.80
N LEU A 157 -1.77 -23.28 11.78
CA LEU A 157 -1.47 -22.48 12.97
C LEU A 157 -2.64 -21.60 13.42
N LEU A 158 -3.55 -21.27 12.52
CA LEU A 158 -4.72 -20.41 12.73
C LEU A 158 -5.91 -20.92 11.90
N SER A 159 -6.81 -21.62 12.53
CA SER A 159 -8.06 -22.05 11.90
C SER A 159 -9.05 -20.88 11.71
N GLU A 160 -10.03 -21.03 10.82
CA GLU A 160 -11.10 -20.04 10.64
C GLU A 160 -11.88 -19.76 11.93
N GLY A 161 -12.13 -20.80 12.75
CA GLY A 161 -12.77 -20.63 14.06
C GLY A 161 -11.94 -19.76 15.01
N GLN A 162 -10.62 -19.92 15.02
CA GLN A 162 -9.71 -19.07 15.79
C GLN A 162 -9.67 -17.64 15.24
N PHE A 163 -9.63 -17.45 13.92
CA PHE A 163 -9.72 -16.12 13.29
C PHE A 163 -11.03 -15.41 13.68
N ASN A 164 -12.15 -16.11 13.64
CA ASN A 164 -13.45 -15.58 14.06
C ASN A 164 -13.48 -15.23 15.56
N TYR A 165 -12.81 -16.03 16.40
CA TYR A 165 -12.67 -15.74 17.83
C TYR A 165 -11.79 -14.49 18.07
N LEU A 166 -10.68 -14.36 17.35
CA LEU A 166 -9.75 -13.23 17.51
C LEU A 166 -10.34 -11.89 17.05
N PHE A 167 -11.19 -11.92 16.03
CA PHE A 167 -11.74 -10.71 15.39
C PHE A 167 -13.28 -10.72 15.33
N PRO A 168 -13.96 -10.80 16.50
CA PRO A 168 -15.45 -10.95 16.54
C PRO A 168 -16.19 -9.70 16.04
N LEU A 169 -15.55 -8.53 16.07
CA LEU A 169 -16.14 -7.24 15.68
C LEU A 169 -15.66 -6.72 14.33
N ARG A 170 -14.90 -7.55 13.59
CA ARG A 170 -14.33 -7.13 12.30
C ARG A 170 -15.41 -6.75 11.29
N ALA A 171 -15.11 -5.79 10.43
CA ALA A 171 -15.93 -5.50 9.27
C ALA A 171 -16.06 -6.72 8.34
N PRO A 172 -17.21 -6.92 7.68
CA PRO A 172 -17.49 -8.12 6.88
C PRO A 172 -16.52 -8.32 5.71
N GLU A 173 -15.87 -7.28 5.23
CA GLU A 173 -14.86 -7.31 4.17
C GLU A 173 -13.58 -8.05 4.60
N TYR A 174 -13.29 -8.12 5.90
CA TYR A 174 -12.16 -8.87 6.42
C TYR A 174 -12.54 -10.33 6.64
N THR A 175 -12.21 -11.17 5.70
CA THR A 175 -12.55 -12.60 5.73
C THR A 175 -11.32 -13.46 6.02
N TYR A 176 -11.53 -14.65 6.58
CA TYR A 176 -10.45 -15.63 6.74
C TYR A 176 -9.86 -16.04 5.38
N ARG A 177 -10.69 -16.25 4.36
CA ARG A 177 -10.22 -16.48 2.99
C ARG A 177 -9.33 -15.32 2.51
N GLY A 178 -9.71 -14.07 2.78
CA GLY A 178 -8.91 -12.89 2.45
C GLY A 178 -7.53 -12.91 3.11
N LEU A 179 -7.42 -13.38 4.36
CA LEU A 179 -6.12 -13.58 5.02
C LEU A 179 -5.28 -14.64 4.29
N LEU A 180 -5.89 -15.75 3.91
CA LEU A 180 -5.20 -16.81 3.18
C LEU A 180 -4.77 -16.34 1.77
N GLN A 181 -5.59 -15.54 1.10
CA GLN A 181 -5.25 -14.92 -0.18
C GLN A 181 -4.10 -13.92 -0.06
N ALA A 182 -4.11 -13.10 0.99
CA ALA A 182 -2.99 -12.21 1.29
C ALA A 182 -1.70 -12.99 1.55
N ALA A 183 -1.76 -14.07 2.33
CA ALA A 183 -0.61 -14.97 2.53
C ALA A 183 -0.17 -15.64 1.21
N ALA A 184 -1.11 -16.07 0.38
CA ALA A 184 -0.80 -16.66 -0.92
C ALA A 184 -0.06 -15.69 -1.84
N LYS A 185 -0.46 -14.42 -1.85
CA LYS A 185 0.18 -13.39 -2.69
C LYS A 185 1.65 -13.22 -2.36
N PHE A 186 2.02 -13.31 -1.09
CA PHE A 186 3.38 -13.10 -0.60
C PHE A 186 4.00 -14.42 -0.11
N PRO A 187 4.75 -15.15 -0.94
CA PRO A 187 5.34 -16.46 -0.59
C PRO A 187 6.23 -16.41 0.66
N ALA A 188 6.88 -15.28 0.92
CA ALA A 188 7.77 -15.11 2.07
C ALA A 188 7.03 -15.10 3.41
N LEU A 189 5.74 -14.70 3.43
CA LEU A 189 4.94 -14.76 4.64
C LEU A 189 4.71 -16.20 5.05
N CYS A 190 5.19 -16.61 6.23
CA CYS A 190 5.08 -17.98 6.72
C CYS A 190 5.75 -19.02 5.80
N SER A 191 6.86 -18.66 5.16
CA SER A 191 7.63 -19.54 4.26
C SER A 191 8.36 -20.65 5.02
N ASP A 192 8.92 -21.58 4.27
CA ASP A 192 9.94 -22.52 4.77
C ASP A 192 11.29 -21.82 4.85
N TYR A 193 12.15 -22.28 5.77
CA TYR A 193 13.53 -21.84 5.90
C TYR A 193 14.47 -23.02 5.70
N SER A 194 15.43 -22.89 4.78
CA SER A 194 16.41 -23.95 4.47
C SER A 194 17.63 -23.96 5.43
N ASP A 195 17.73 -22.96 6.30
CA ASP A 195 18.86 -22.76 7.23
C ASP A 195 18.61 -23.33 8.63
N GLY A 196 17.50 -24.05 8.84
CA GLY A 196 17.14 -24.69 10.10
C GLY A 196 16.34 -23.82 11.07
N ARG A 197 15.97 -22.58 10.69
CA ARG A 197 15.04 -21.78 11.50
C ARG A 197 13.68 -22.46 11.61
N ASP A 198 13.03 -22.34 12.78
CA ASP A 198 11.70 -22.89 13.02
C ASP A 198 10.63 -22.04 12.31
N ALA A 199 10.21 -22.52 11.15
CA ALA A 199 9.23 -21.83 10.30
C ALA A 199 7.86 -21.66 10.98
N ASP A 200 7.42 -22.61 11.80
CA ASP A 200 6.14 -22.52 12.51
C ASP A 200 6.21 -21.50 13.66
N ALA A 201 7.30 -21.48 14.40
CA ALA A 201 7.51 -20.47 15.46
C ALA A 201 7.59 -19.05 14.87
N ILE A 202 8.32 -18.87 13.77
CA ILE A 202 8.42 -17.59 13.05
C ILE A 202 7.06 -17.17 12.51
N CYS A 203 6.30 -18.08 11.91
CA CYS A 203 4.96 -17.78 11.40
C CYS A 203 4.00 -17.36 12.51
N ARG A 204 3.99 -18.06 13.67
CA ARG A 204 3.19 -17.67 14.84
C ARG A 204 3.57 -16.26 15.32
N LYS A 205 4.86 -15.96 15.43
CA LYS A 205 5.35 -14.64 15.86
C LYS A 205 4.98 -13.55 14.84
N THR A 206 5.08 -13.86 13.54
CA THR A 206 4.64 -12.99 12.45
C THR A 206 3.15 -12.65 12.56
N LEU A 207 2.28 -13.65 12.72
CA LEU A 207 0.84 -13.42 12.88
C LEU A 207 0.53 -12.61 14.12
N ALA A 208 1.15 -12.93 15.27
CA ALA A 208 0.97 -12.16 16.52
C ALA A 208 1.37 -10.68 16.36
N THR A 209 2.51 -10.44 15.69
CA THR A 209 3.01 -9.09 15.41
C THR A 209 2.05 -8.31 14.50
N MET A 210 1.63 -8.90 13.39
CA MET A 210 0.68 -8.28 12.46
C MET A 210 -0.65 -7.97 13.14
N PHE A 211 -1.21 -8.90 13.91
CA PHE A 211 -2.50 -8.72 14.58
C PHE A 211 -2.46 -7.63 15.65
N ALA A 212 -1.33 -7.49 16.36
CA ALA A 212 -1.14 -6.39 17.29
C ALA A 212 -1.16 -5.02 16.59
N HIS A 213 -0.52 -4.92 15.43
CA HIS A 213 -0.58 -3.72 14.63
C HIS A 213 -1.99 -3.48 14.06
N PHE A 214 -2.69 -4.51 13.59
CA PHE A 214 -4.08 -4.37 13.13
C PHE A 214 -4.99 -3.85 14.24
N ALA A 215 -4.81 -4.34 15.48
CA ALA A 215 -5.60 -3.87 16.62
C ALA A 215 -5.39 -2.39 16.91
N GLN A 216 -4.17 -1.87 16.76
CA GLN A 216 -3.91 -0.45 16.93
C GLN A 216 -4.41 0.40 15.76
N GLU A 217 -4.24 -0.06 14.51
CA GLU A 217 -4.59 0.72 13.31
C GLU A 217 -6.08 0.77 13.03
N THR A 218 -6.81 -0.31 13.31
CA THR A 218 -8.19 -0.52 12.87
C THR A 218 -9.14 -0.96 13.97
N GLY A 219 -8.68 -0.94 15.23
CA GLY A 219 -9.46 -1.39 16.37
C GLY A 219 -10.50 -0.37 16.85
N GLY A 220 -11.51 -0.88 17.57
CA GLY A 220 -12.53 -0.03 18.20
C GLY A 220 -12.02 0.74 19.40
N HIS A 221 -10.99 0.22 20.12
CA HIS A 221 -10.39 0.81 21.33
C HIS A 221 -11.44 1.18 22.41
N GLU A 222 -12.47 0.35 22.55
CA GLU A 222 -13.62 0.63 23.40
C GLU A 222 -13.57 -0.24 24.66
N ASN A 223 -13.08 0.30 25.78
CA ASN A 223 -12.92 -0.39 27.05
C ASN A 223 -14.23 -0.80 27.74
N TRP A 224 -15.38 -0.30 27.28
CA TRP A 224 -16.71 -0.60 27.78
C TRP A 224 -17.37 -1.82 27.12
N ARG A 225 -16.77 -2.35 26.03
CA ARG A 225 -17.30 -3.54 25.34
C ARG A 225 -16.98 -4.82 26.11
N PRO A 226 -17.81 -5.87 25.93
CA PRO A 226 -17.52 -7.20 26.47
C PRO A 226 -16.24 -7.82 25.88
N GLU A 227 -15.95 -7.50 24.61
CA GLU A 227 -14.75 -7.98 23.91
C GLU A 227 -13.54 -7.16 24.37
N ALA A 228 -12.51 -7.86 24.83
CA ALA A 228 -11.25 -7.22 25.19
C ALA A 228 -10.68 -6.40 24.01
N GLU A 229 -10.05 -5.26 24.28
CA GLU A 229 -9.59 -4.32 23.25
C GLU A 229 -8.71 -4.97 22.16
N TRP A 230 -7.82 -5.91 22.54
CA TRP A 230 -6.99 -6.63 21.58
C TRP A 230 -7.80 -7.50 20.59
N ARG A 231 -9.04 -7.86 20.92
CA ARG A 231 -9.97 -8.58 20.04
C ARG A 231 -10.90 -7.66 19.23
N GLN A 232 -10.74 -6.36 19.38
CA GLN A 232 -11.52 -5.35 18.63
C GLN A 232 -10.80 -4.90 17.36
N ALA A 233 -9.81 -5.64 16.85
CA ALA A 233 -9.12 -5.35 15.62
C ALA A 233 -10.03 -5.52 14.38
N LEU A 234 -9.63 -4.88 13.28
CA LEU A 234 -10.30 -4.99 11.97
C LEU A 234 -11.73 -4.42 11.94
N VAL A 235 -12.09 -3.53 12.85
CA VAL A 235 -13.39 -2.85 12.86
C VAL A 235 -13.51 -1.88 11.70
N TYR A 236 -12.44 -1.14 11.40
CA TYR A 236 -12.45 -0.13 10.35
C TYR A 236 -11.69 -0.60 9.12
N VAL A 237 -12.40 -0.87 8.02
CA VAL A 237 -11.78 -1.17 6.72
C VAL A 237 -11.48 0.10 5.94
N ARG A 238 -12.19 1.18 6.23
CA ARG A 238 -11.95 2.55 5.79
C ARG A 238 -11.70 3.44 6.99
N GLU A 239 -10.88 4.43 6.82
CA GLU A 239 -10.64 5.45 7.84
C GLU A 239 -11.95 6.06 8.34
N MET A 240 -12.05 6.25 9.66
CA MET A 240 -13.27 6.74 10.30
C MET A 240 -13.71 8.08 9.72
N GLY A 241 -14.95 8.13 9.28
CA GLY A 241 -15.54 9.33 8.69
C GLY A 241 -15.28 9.51 7.18
N TRP A 242 -14.54 8.58 6.54
CA TRP A 242 -14.26 8.62 5.09
C TRP A 242 -15.07 7.60 4.30
N ASN A 243 -15.43 7.96 3.08
CA ASN A 243 -16.08 7.09 2.11
C ASN A 243 -15.71 7.45 0.66
N GLU A 244 -16.09 6.59 -0.30
CA GLU A 244 -15.67 6.70 -1.70
C GLU A 244 -16.25 7.90 -2.46
N THR A 245 -17.26 8.57 -1.90
CA THR A 245 -17.86 9.77 -2.54
C THR A 245 -17.19 11.08 -2.14
N MET A 246 -16.31 11.04 -1.14
CA MET A 246 -15.62 12.22 -0.64
C MET A 246 -14.63 12.78 -1.66
N ARG A 247 -14.65 14.10 -1.80
CA ARG A 247 -13.75 14.89 -2.63
C ARG A 247 -12.78 15.63 -1.71
N GLY A 248 -11.56 15.79 -2.14
CA GLY A 248 -10.53 16.45 -1.32
C GLY A 248 -9.99 15.57 -0.19
N GLY A 249 -8.88 15.98 0.40
CA GLY A 249 -8.13 15.22 1.40
C GLY A 249 -7.38 14.02 0.83
N TYR A 250 -6.19 13.76 1.34
CA TYR A 250 -5.29 12.67 0.89
C TYR A 250 -4.98 12.68 -0.62
N ASN A 251 -5.02 13.85 -1.26
CA ASN A 251 -4.79 14.04 -2.69
C ASN A 251 -4.05 15.35 -3.03
N ALA A 252 -3.47 16.02 -2.05
CA ALA A 252 -2.60 17.17 -2.29
C ALA A 252 -1.35 16.76 -3.09
N GLU A 253 -0.86 15.56 -2.88
CA GLU A 253 0.26 14.93 -3.56
C GLU A 253 -0.08 14.44 -4.97
N CYS A 254 -1.33 14.58 -5.41
CA CYS A 254 -1.77 14.26 -6.77
C CYS A 254 -1.43 15.34 -7.81
N ARG A 255 -1.07 16.54 -7.36
CA ARG A 255 -0.79 17.65 -8.26
C ARG A 255 0.36 17.32 -9.21
N PRO A 256 0.27 17.70 -10.50
CA PRO A 256 1.29 17.38 -11.50
C PRO A 256 2.60 18.16 -11.33
N ASP A 257 2.62 19.19 -10.47
CA ASP A 257 3.80 19.97 -10.13
C ASP A 257 4.60 19.44 -8.94
N VAL A 258 4.10 18.40 -8.26
CA VAL A 258 4.83 17.71 -7.19
C VAL A 258 5.30 16.33 -7.66
N TRP A 259 6.47 15.88 -7.17
CA TRP A 259 7.08 14.64 -7.65
C TRP A 259 6.20 13.41 -7.40
N GLN A 260 5.45 13.36 -6.30
CA GLN A 260 4.53 12.24 -6.02
C GLN A 260 3.42 12.13 -7.05
N GLY A 261 2.88 13.28 -7.50
CA GLY A 261 1.85 13.32 -8.54
C GLY A 261 2.41 12.97 -9.93
N GLN A 262 3.65 13.32 -10.20
CA GLN A 262 4.34 12.94 -11.45
C GLN A 262 4.65 11.45 -11.47
N GLN A 263 5.13 10.91 -10.35
CA GLN A 263 5.52 9.50 -10.20
C GLN A 263 4.32 8.56 -10.08
N TRP A 264 3.32 8.98 -9.30
CA TRP A 264 2.13 8.22 -8.97
C TRP A 264 0.87 9.01 -9.37
N PRO A 265 0.63 9.23 -10.68
CA PRO A 265 -0.45 10.09 -11.15
C PRO A 265 -1.80 9.54 -10.73
N CYS A 266 -2.53 10.35 -10.00
CA CYS A 266 -3.79 9.98 -9.39
C CYS A 266 -4.90 9.73 -10.42
N GLY A 267 -5.83 8.83 -10.08
CA GLY A 267 -7.10 8.70 -10.78
C GLY A 267 -8.02 9.88 -10.49
N THR A 268 -8.95 10.12 -11.38
CA THR A 268 -9.95 11.19 -11.26
C THR A 268 -11.37 10.64 -11.21
N PHE A 269 -12.26 11.45 -10.69
CA PHE A 269 -13.69 11.30 -10.88
C PHE A 269 -14.09 11.84 -12.27
N ASP A 270 -15.34 11.57 -12.70
CA ASP A 270 -15.85 12.02 -14.00
C ASP A 270 -15.80 13.55 -14.20
N ASN A 271 -15.80 14.32 -13.11
CA ASN A 271 -15.68 15.77 -13.13
C ASN A 271 -14.22 16.28 -13.18
N GLY A 272 -13.23 15.38 -13.25
CA GLY A 272 -11.80 15.71 -13.30
C GLY A 272 -11.15 15.95 -11.94
N GLU A 273 -11.87 15.93 -10.83
CA GLU A 273 -11.28 16.01 -9.49
C GLU A 273 -10.53 14.73 -9.14
N PHE A 274 -9.39 14.86 -8.45
CA PHE A 274 -8.61 13.71 -8.00
C PHE A 274 -9.39 12.87 -6.98
N LYS A 275 -9.21 11.55 -7.08
CA LYS A 275 -9.69 10.62 -6.05
C LYS A 275 -8.95 10.85 -4.73
N SER A 276 -9.58 10.45 -3.64
CA SER A 276 -9.01 10.55 -2.30
C SER A 276 -8.38 9.21 -1.89
N TYR A 277 -7.11 9.27 -1.46
CA TYR A 277 -6.32 8.10 -1.03
C TYR A 277 -6.23 8.04 0.49
N PHE A 278 -7.38 8.16 1.16
CA PHE A 278 -7.50 7.99 2.61
C PHE A 278 -7.20 6.55 3.04
N GLY A 279 -7.04 6.33 4.34
CA GLY A 279 -6.67 5.04 4.91
C GLY A 279 -7.66 3.92 4.60
N ARG A 280 -7.18 2.83 3.99
CA ARG A 280 -7.98 1.62 3.70
C ARG A 280 -7.22 0.36 4.09
N GLY A 281 -7.97 -0.66 4.47
CA GLY A 281 -7.45 -1.98 4.84
C GLY A 281 -6.79 -2.02 6.21
N ALA A 282 -6.24 -3.19 6.57
CA ALA A 282 -5.74 -3.49 7.91
C ALA A 282 -4.50 -2.67 8.33
N LYS A 283 -3.81 -2.05 7.36
CA LYS A 283 -2.68 -1.13 7.58
C LYS A 283 -3.10 0.34 7.50
N GLN A 284 -4.34 0.65 7.10
CA GLN A 284 -4.77 2.01 6.79
C GLN A 284 -3.86 2.66 5.73
N LEU A 285 -3.68 1.92 4.60
CA LEU A 285 -2.87 2.38 3.47
C LEU A 285 -3.39 3.73 2.97
N SER A 286 -2.55 4.77 2.98
CA SER A 286 -2.91 6.14 2.64
C SER A 286 -1.95 6.74 1.63
N TYR A 287 -2.39 7.74 0.89
CA TYR A 287 -1.65 8.51 -0.12
C TYR A 287 -1.30 7.75 -1.41
N ASN A 288 -1.34 8.45 -2.54
CA ASN A 288 -1.05 7.91 -3.88
C ASN A 288 0.33 7.23 -3.98
N TYR A 289 1.35 7.77 -3.30
CA TYR A 289 2.72 7.22 -3.31
C TYR A 289 2.88 5.91 -2.53
N ASN A 290 1.86 5.47 -1.79
CA ASN A 290 1.77 4.13 -1.21
C ASN A 290 0.83 3.22 -2.01
N TYR A 291 -0.26 3.77 -2.57
CA TYR A 291 -1.18 3.01 -3.44
C TYR A 291 -0.51 2.60 -4.76
N GLY A 292 0.32 3.47 -5.35
CA GLY A 292 1.01 3.17 -6.59
C GLY A 292 1.94 1.95 -6.49
N PRO A 293 2.93 1.93 -5.58
CA PRO A 293 3.81 0.77 -5.39
C PRO A 293 3.04 -0.50 -5.01
N PHE A 294 2.01 -0.40 -4.18
CA PHE A 294 1.17 -1.55 -3.86
C PHE A 294 0.40 -2.06 -5.08
N SER A 295 -0.15 -1.16 -5.91
CA SER A 295 -0.80 -1.52 -7.17
C SER A 295 0.16 -2.25 -8.11
N GLU A 296 1.39 -1.75 -8.24
CA GLU A 296 2.40 -2.36 -9.08
C GLU A 296 2.77 -3.77 -8.61
N ALA A 297 2.97 -3.96 -7.31
CA ALA A 297 3.24 -5.27 -6.72
C ALA A 297 2.07 -6.26 -6.89
N MET A 298 0.81 -5.78 -6.88
CA MET A 298 -0.37 -6.65 -7.01
C MET A 298 -0.74 -6.95 -8.46
N PHE A 299 -0.55 -6.00 -9.38
CA PHE A 299 -1.11 -6.04 -10.73
C PHE A 299 -0.08 -5.77 -11.83
N GLY A 300 1.18 -5.50 -11.51
CA GLY A 300 2.20 -5.10 -12.49
C GLY A 300 2.00 -3.71 -13.08
N THR A 301 1.05 -2.94 -12.55
CA THR A 301 0.80 -1.55 -12.97
C THR A 301 0.35 -0.68 -11.79
N VAL A 302 0.80 0.55 -11.77
CA VAL A 302 0.39 1.53 -10.76
C VAL A 302 -1.07 1.95 -10.91
N ARG A 303 -1.63 1.82 -12.14
CA ARG A 303 -2.93 2.38 -12.50
C ARG A 303 -4.10 1.73 -11.78
N THR A 304 -4.07 0.40 -11.58
CA THR A 304 -5.23 -0.33 -11.05
C THR A 304 -5.76 0.29 -9.74
N LEU A 305 -4.89 0.51 -8.75
CA LEU A 305 -5.32 1.08 -7.46
C LEU A 305 -5.29 2.61 -7.43
N LEU A 306 -4.55 3.26 -8.34
CA LEU A 306 -4.67 4.71 -8.48
C LEU A 306 -6.01 5.10 -9.13
N ASP A 307 -6.54 4.29 -10.02
CA ASP A 307 -7.86 4.49 -10.61
C ASP A 307 -9.00 3.96 -9.74
N ARG A 308 -8.76 2.88 -8.99
CA ARG A 308 -9.74 2.19 -8.17
C ARG A 308 -9.23 1.95 -6.73
N PRO A 309 -9.01 3.02 -5.94
CA PRO A 309 -8.53 2.90 -4.57
C PRO A 309 -9.52 2.14 -3.65
N ASP A 310 -10.82 2.11 -4.01
CA ASP A 310 -11.88 1.34 -3.36
C ASP A 310 -11.55 -0.16 -3.25
N LEU A 311 -10.89 -0.75 -4.25
CA LEU A 311 -10.52 -2.16 -4.25
C LEU A 311 -9.69 -2.57 -3.04
N VAL A 312 -8.92 -1.65 -2.45
CA VAL A 312 -8.14 -1.93 -1.23
C VAL A 312 -9.06 -2.21 -0.04
N ALA A 313 -10.21 -1.58 0.04
CA ALA A 313 -11.18 -1.86 1.11
C ALA A 313 -12.08 -3.06 0.78
N ASP A 314 -12.55 -3.18 -0.46
CA ASP A 314 -13.66 -4.05 -0.83
C ASP A 314 -13.24 -5.48 -1.20
N THR A 315 -11.94 -5.77 -1.25
CA THR A 315 -11.42 -7.08 -1.67
C THR A 315 -10.38 -7.61 -0.67
N TRP A 316 -9.84 -8.81 -0.93
CA TRP A 316 -8.74 -9.39 -0.15
C TRP A 316 -7.50 -8.47 -0.07
N LEU A 317 -7.42 -7.44 -0.89
CA LEU A 317 -6.38 -6.43 -0.84
C LEU A 317 -6.36 -5.66 0.49
N ASN A 318 -7.47 -5.67 1.24
CA ASN A 318 -7.55 -5.05 2.56
C ASN A 318 -6.55 -5.65 3.57
N LEU A 319 -6.31 -6.96 3.50
CA LEU A 319 -5.29 -7.66 4.29
C LEU A 319 -3.95 -7.74 3.56
N ALA A 320 -3.96 -7.87 2.22
CA ALA A 320 -2.74 -7.91 1.42
C ALA A 320 -1.92 -6.61 1.51
N SER A 321 -2.56 -5.45 1.66
CA SER A 321 -1.87 -4.16 1.87
C SER A 321 -1.02 -4.16 3.15
N ALA A 322 -1.50 -4.83 4.19
CA ALA A 322 -0.74 -4.97 5.44
C ALA A 322 0.39 -5.98 5.31
N VAL A 323 0.20 -7.09 4.58
CA VAL A 323 1.28 -8.04 4.29
C VAL A 323 2.35 -7.42 3.41
N PHE A 324 1.96 -6.65 2.39
CA PHE A 324 2.88 -5.86 1.57
C PHE A 324 3.77 -4.96 2.44
N PHE A 325 3.17 -4.17 3.30
CA PHE A 325 3.91 -3.29 4.21
C PHE A 325 4.81 -4.06 5.18
N TYR A 326 4.41 -5.27 5.58
CA TYR A 326 5.17 -6.12 6.48
C TYR A 326 6.40 -6.76 5.83
N THR A 327 6.30 -7.14 4.57
CA THR A 327 7.35 -7.84 3.81
C THR A 327 8.26 -6.90 3.03
N TYR A 328 7.78 -5.71 2.67
CA TYR A 328 8.50 -4.76 1.84
C TYR A 328 9.39 -3.84 2.69
N PRO A 329 10.68 -3.71 2.41
CA PRO A 329 11.53 -2.75 3.10
C PRO A 329 11.22 -1.33 2.65
N GLN A 330 11.41 -0.38 3.54
CA GLN A 330 11.31 1.05 3.27
C GLN A 330 12.63 1.72 3.67
N PRO A 331 13.69 1.60 2.88
CA PRO A 331 14.99 2.14 3.26
C PRO A 331 14.90 3.57 3.80
N PRO A 332 15.62 3.88 4.88
CA PRO A 332 16.63 3.04 5.57
C PRO A 332 16.05 1.96 6.52
N LYS A 333 14.74 1.73 6.55
CA LYS A 333 14.08 0.74 7.40
C LYS A 333 14.12 -0.66 6.75
N PRO A 334 14.50 -1.71 7.51
CA PRO A 334 14.32 -3.10 7.05
C PRO A 334 12.83 -3.47 6.98
N SER A 335 12.48 -4.58 6.35
CA SER A 335 11.13 -5.11 6.45
C SER A 335 10.84 -5.64 7.87
N MET A 336 9.58 -5.55 8.32
CA MET A 336 9.19 -6.14 9.60
C MET A 336 9.38 -7.67 9.60
N LEU A 337 9.20 -8.33 8.45
CA LEU A 337 9.46 -9.76 8.30
C LEU A 337 10.92 -10.08 8.66
N HIS A 338 11.88 -9.34 8.10
CA HIS A 338 13.31 -9.57 8.36
C HIS A 338 13.72 -9.28 9.82
N VAL A 339 13.01 -8.37 10.49
CA VAL A 339 13.19 -8.16 11.93
C VAL A 339 12.74 -9.39 12.72
N ILE A 340 11.56 -9.95 12.39
CA ILE A 340 10.94 -11.03 13.16
C ILE A 340 11.57 -12.39 12.88
N ASP A 341 11.99 -12.64 11.65
CA ASP A 341 12.63 -13.90 11.26
C ASP A 341 14.16 -13.92 11.52
N GLY A 342 14.72 -12.80 11.98
CA GLY A 342 16.14 -12.67 12.28
C GLY A 342 17.06 -12.50 11.07
N THR A 343 16.51 -12.25 9.88
CA THR A 343 17.31 -11.94 8.68
C THR A 343 18.00 -10.57 8.82
N TRP A 344 17.29 -9.56 9.37
CA TRP A 344 17.91 -8.29 9.70
C TRP A 344 18.73 -8.40 11.00
N GLN A 345 20.01 -8.06 10.90
CA GLN A 345 20.93 -8.01 12.03
C GLN A 345 21.41 -6.57 12.21
N PRO A 346 21.11 -5.92 13.36
CA PRO A 346 21.51 -4.55 13.60
C PRO A 346 23.03 -4.43 13.67
N ASN A 347 23.58 -3.42 13.03
CA ASN A 347 24.98 -3.05 13.18
C ASN A 347 25.20 -2.25 14.48
N ASP A 348 26.44 -1.79 14.73
CA ASP A 348 26.74 -1.06 15.96
C ASP A 348 26.06 0.31 16.00
N HIS A 349 25.83 0.94 14.86
CA HIS A 349 25.10 2.20 14.76
C HIS A 349 23.63 2.00 15.15
N ASP A 350 22.97 0.98 14.63
CA ASP A 350 21.59 0.62 14.98
C ASP A 350 21.47 0.38 16.50
N LYS A 351 22.38 -0.42 17.08
CA LYS A 351 22.39 -0.73 18.53
C LYS A 351 22.57 0.51 19.39
N GLN A 352 23.45 1.44 19.00
CA GLN A 352 23.65 2.72 19.69
C GLN A 352 22.41 3.60 19.62
N ASN A 353 21.60 3.46 18.57
CA ASN A 353 20.32 4.13 18.39
C ASN A 353 19.13 3.39 19.03
N GLY A 354 19.39 2.30 19.75
CA GLY A 354 18.37 1.48 20.41
C GLY A 354 17.56 0.59 19.45
N LEU A 355 17.97 0.51 18.18
CA LEU A 355 17.32 -0.32 17.16
C LEU A 355 17.85 -1.75 17.29
N VAL A 356 17.11 -2.59 18.00
CA VAL A 356 17.46 -3.99 18.27
C VAL A 356 16.29 -4.91 17.92
N PRO A 357 16.54 -6.19 17.54
CA PRO A 357 15.47 -7.12 17.21
C PRO A 357 14.42 -7.24 18.31
N GLY A 358 13.16 -7.31 17.93
CA GLY A 358 12.02 -7.44 18.82
C GLY A 358 10.78 -6.72 18.29
N PHE A 359 9.68 -6.84 19.01
CA PHE A 359 8.43 -6.21 18.62
C PHE A 359 8.53 -4.67 18.54
N GLY A 360 9.30 -4.03 19.44
CA GLY A 360 9.44 -2.57 19.49
C GLY A 360 9.97 -1.95 18.20
N VAL A 361 10.92 -2.62 17.52
CA VAL A 361 11.45 -2.17 16.23
C VAL A 361 10.37 -2.23 15.13
N THR A 362 9.42 -3.15 15.19
CA THR A 362 8.31 -3.18 14.22
C THR A 362 7.37 -1.99 14.41
N THR A 363 7.21 -1.49 15.65
CA THR A 363 6.51 -0.22 15.92
C THR A 363 7.29 0.97 15.34
N GLN A 364 8.63 0.99 15.47
CA GLN A 364 9.47 2.01 14.84
C GLN A 364 9.36 2.00 13.31
N ILE A 365 9.21 0.84 12.69
CA ILE A 365 9.02 0.72 11.25
C ILE A 365 7.65 1.28 10.82
N ILE A 366 6.58 0.89 11.51
CA ILE A 366 5.21 1.21 11.09
C ILE A 366 4.82 2.66 11.35
N ASN A 367 5.16 3.22 12.52
CA ASN A 367 4.74 4.57 12.92
C ASN A 367 5.75 5.27 13.85
N GLY A 368 7.04 5.00 13.68
CA GLY A 368 8.10 5.46 14.58
C GLY A 368 8.20 6.97 14.74
N GLY A 369 7.90 7.73 13.68
CA GLY A 369 7.94 9.19 13.71
C GLY A 369 6.94 9.83 14.70
N VAL A 370 5.89 9.10 15.06
CA VAL A 370 4.86 9.56 16.02
C VAL A 370 4.98 8.86 17.35
N GLU A 371 5.21 7.55 17.35
CA GLU A 371 5.06 6.71 18.55
C GLU A 371 6.38 6.42 19.28
N CYS A 372 7.54 6.66 18.65
CA CYS A 372 8.84 6.23 19.18
C CYS A 372 9.78 7.42 19.50
N GLY A 373 10.90 7.13 20.14
CA GLY A 373 11.99 8.09 20.38
C GLY A 373 11.83 8.99 21.61
N GLY A 374 10.66 9.08 22.20
CA GLY A 374 10.42 9.83 23.43
C GLY A 374 11.03 9.15 24.67
N PRO A 375 11.18 9.88 25.80
CA PRO A 375 11.73 9.34 27.04
C PRO A 375 10.78 8.37 27.75
N VAL A 376 9.50 8.39 27.40
CA VAL A 376 8.45 7.49 27.90
C VAL A 376 7.81 6.78 26.74
N GLU A 377 7.26 5.58 26.99
CA GLU A 377 6.54 4.84 25.97
C GLU A 377 5.26 5.57 25.58
N HIS A 378 5.05 5.82 24.30
CA HIS A 378 3.85 6.47 23.80
C HIS A 378 2.62 5.59 24.06
N ALA A 379 1.46 6.18 24.32
CA ALA A 379 0.26 5.42 24.65
C ALA A 379 -0.15 4.41 23.57
N GLN A 380 -0.05 4.78 22.30
CA GLN A 380 -0.35 3.88 21.17
C GLN A 380 0.68 2.74 21.06
N SER A 381 1.96 3.01 21.28
CA SER A 381 2.98 1.98 21.37
C SER A 381 2.72 1.04 22.55
N GLN A 382 2.31 1.56 23.72
CA GLN A 382 1.93 0.74 24.86
C GLN A 382 0.72 -0.15 24.55
N ASN A 383 -0.27 0.34 23.82
CA ASN A 383 -1.39 -0.48 23.33
C ASN A 383 -0.88 -1.62 22.45
N ARG A 384 -0.01 -1.34 21.47
CA ARG A 384 0.59 -2.36 20.60
C ARG A 384 1.30 -3.45 21.40
N ILE A 385 2.06 -3.07 22.44
CA ILE A 385 2.74 -4.02 23.35
C ILE A 385 1.73 -4.92 24.07
N ASN A 386 0.66 -4.32 24.60
CA ASN A 386 -0.36 -5.06 25.30
C ASN A 386 -1.06 -6.05 24.36
N TYR A 387 -1.45 -5.60 23.16
CA TYR A 387 -2.08 -6.44 22.14
C TYR A 387 -1.14 -7.55 21.68
N TYR A 388 0.14 -7.25 21.44
CA TYR A 388 1.11 -8.26 21.06
C TYR A 388 1.24 -9.38 22.10
N ARG A 389 1.28 -9.04 23.38
CA ARG A 389 1.35 -10.04 24.46
C ARG A 389 0.14 -10.96 24.46
N GLU A 390 -1.05 -10.43 24.25
CA GLU A 390 -2.29 -11.21 24.19
C GLU A 390 -2.33 -12.11 22.95
N PHE A 391 -2.01 -11.59 21.76
CA PHE A 391 -1.93 -12.41 20.55
C PHE A 391 -0.82 -13.45 20.65
N ALA A 392 0.34 -13.11 21.19
CA ALA A 392 1.45 -14.03 21.39
C ALA A 392 1.05 -15.18 22.34
N ASN A 393 0.41 -14.85 23.46
CA ASN A 393 -0.09 -15.85 24.40
C ASN A 393 -1.11 -16.78 23.73
N TYR A 394 -2.08 -16.22 22.97
CA TYR A 394 -3.10 -17.00 22.28
C TYR A 394 -2.53 -17.94 21.21
N LEU A 395 -1.55 -17.46 20.45
CA LEU A 395 -0.91 -18.22 19.36
C LEU A 395 0.25 -19.12 19.84
N GLY A 396 0.54 -19.15 21.15
CA GLY A 396 1.63 -19.95 21.72
C GLY A 396 3.02 -19.45 21.35
N VAL A 397 3.20 -18.14 21.19
CA VAL A 397 4.49 -17.49 20.94
C VAL A 397 5.18 -17.22 22.28
N ALA A 398 6.39 -17.74 22.44
CA ALA A 398 7.23 -17.36 23.57
C ALA A 398 7.70 -15.91 23.41
N VAL A 399 7.48 -15.08 24.43
CA VAL A 399 7.99 -13.71 24.50
C VAL A 399 9.08 -13.69 25.57
N PRO A 400 10.37 -13.70 25.17
CA PRO A 400 11.49 -13.65 26.12
C PRO A 400 11.42 -12.40 27.00
N SER A 401 11.86 -12.51 28.25
CA SER A 401 11.82 -11.38 29.21
C SER A 401 12.76 -10.23 28.82
N ASP A 402 13.75 -10.49 28.00
CA ASP A 402 14.73 -9.56 27.46
C ASP A 402 14.34 -9.05 26.04
N GLU A 403 13.24 -9.51 25.45
CA GLU A 403 12.76 -8.97 24.18
C GLU A 403 12.34 -7.51 24.34
N VAL A 404 12.87 -6.64 23.50
CA VAL A 404 12.51 -5.22 23.47
C VAL A 404 11.16 -5.05 22.81
N LEU A 405 10.13 -4.83 23.61
CA LEU A 405 8.74 -4.68 23.13
C LEU A 405 8.33 -3.24 22.84
N GLY A 406 8.94 -2.26 23.51
CA GLY A 406 8.67 -0.84 23.33
C GLY A 406 9.67 -0.16 22.41
N CYS A 407 9.36 1.07 22.01
CA CYS A 407 10.23 1.85 21.15
C CYS A 407 10.60 3.24 21.72
N LYS A 408 10.37 3.47 23.02
CA LYS A 408 10.89 4.67 23.69
C LYS A 408 12.41 4.75 23.55
N ASN A 409 12.93 5.95 23.40
CA ASN A 409 14.37 6.22 23.18
C ASN A 409 14.96 5.63 21.89
N MET A 410 14.23 4.86 21.09
CA MET A 410 14.69 4.42 19.76
C MET A 410 14.83 5.64 18.85
N LYS A 411 15.99 5.79 18.21
CA LYS A 411 16.16 6.76 17.14
C LYS A 411 15.47 6.28 15.86
N VAL A 412 15.28 7.20 14.92
CA VAL A 412 14.83 6.83 13.57
C VAL A 412 15.92 6.03 12.86
N PHE A 413 15.54 5.17 11.94
CA PHE A 413 16.48 4.54 11.03
C PHE A 413 17.11 5.61 10.13
N ASP A 414 18.40 5.45 9.81
CA ASP A 414 19.14 6.33 8.92
C ASP A 414 20.09 5.52 8.00
N ASP A 415 20.76 6.22 7.08
CA ASP A 415 21.59 5.61 6.05
C ASP A 415 22.86 4.89 6.56
N ASN A 416 23.16 4.97 7.87
CA ASN A 416 24.25 4.23 8.49
C ASN A 416 23.81 2.90 9.11
N GLY A 417 22.51 2.65 9.15
CA GLY A 417 21.94 1.42 9.70
C GLY A 417 22.06 0.22 8.76
N ALA A 418 22.00 -0.99 9.31
CA ALA A 418 22.04 -2.25 8.54
C ALA A 418 20.80 -2.46 7.66
N GLY A 419 19.73 -1.72 7.88
CA GLY A 419 18.52 -1.72 7.03
C GLY A 419 18.58 -0.76 5.85
N ALA A 420 19.60 0.07 5.75
CA ALA A 420 19.77 1.11 4.74
C ALA A 420 20.22 0.54 3.39
N LEU A 421 19.44 -0.39 2.85
CA LEU A 421 19.71 -0.99 1.55
C LEU A 421 19.27 -0.04 0.44
N PRO A 422 20.16 0.44 -0.45
CA PRO A 422 19.74 1.19 -1.61
C PRO A 422 19.05 0.26 -2.63
N ILE A 423 17.82 0.60 -2.97
CA ILE A 423 16.92 -0.22 -3.82
C ILE A 423 16.28 0.54 -4.97
N TYR A 424 16.68 1.78 -5.17
CA TYR A 424 16.18 2.62 -6.26
C TYR A 424 17.32 3.06 -7.17
N TRP A 425 17.01 3.29 -8.45
CA TRP A 425 17.98 3.77 -9.42
C TRP A 425 17.88 5.28 -9.55
N GLU A 426 19.03 5.94 -9.56
CA GLU A 426 19.19 7.37 -9.80
C GLU A 426 20.37 7.61 -10.74
N GLN A 427 20.41 8.76 -11.40
CA GLN A 427 21.50 9.14 -12.27
C GLN A 427 22.86 9.00 -11.57
N ASP A 428 23.81 8.35 -12.23
CA ASP A 428 25.19 8.37 -11.80
C ASP A 428 25.91 9.58 -12.43
N TRP A 429 26.23 10.55 -11.59
CA TRP A 429 26.91 11.78 -11.98
C TRP A 429 28.43 11.62 -12.10
N SER A 430 28.98 10.42 -12.02
CA SER A 430 30.43 10.22 -12.13
C SER A 430 30.92 10.62 -13.53
N TYR A 431 32.15 11.12 -13.56
CA TYR A 431 32.83 11.55 -14.80
C TYR A 431 33.66 10.41 -15.35
N VAL A 432 33.53 10.13 -16.64
CA VAL A 432 34.31 9.13 -17.39
C VAL A 432 34.92 9.82 -18.59
N ALA A 433 36.21 10.09 -18.53
CA ALA A 433 36.92 10.96 -19.51
C ALA A 433 36.81 10.46 -20.96
N GLU A 434 36.73 9.15 -21.16
CA GLU A 434 36.68 8.49 -22.46
C GLU A 434 35.29 8.56 -23.11
N ASN A 435 34.26 8.89 -22.33
CA ASN A 435 32.88 8.93 -22.82
C ASN A 435 32.60 10.21 -23.61
N PRO A 436 31.79 10.17 -24.67
CA PRO A 436 31.35 11.34 -25.41
C PRO A 436 30.46 12.28 -24.58
N ASN A 437 30.08 13.42 -25.19
CA ASN A 437 29.19 14.41 -24.61
C ASN A 437 29.62 14.91 -23.22
N GLY A 438 30.92 15.17 -23.07
CA GLY A 438 31.49 15.75 -21.85
C GLY A 438 31.78 14.75 -20.73
N GLY A 439 31.98 13.48 -21.04
CA GLY A 439 32.39 12.47 -20.07
C GLY A 439 31.26 12.00 -19.16
N LYS A 440 30.02 12.01 -19.65
CA LYS A 440 28.86 11.45 -18.92
C LYS A 440 29.06 9.96 -18.62
N SER A 441 28.57 9.50 -17.47
CA SER A 441 28.74 8.09 -17.05
C SER A 441 27.93 7.10 -17.88
N TYR A 442 26.79 7.53 -18.43
CA TYR A 442 25.79 6.67 -19.08
C TYR A 442 25.39 5.48 -18.21
N ALA A 443 25.25 5.74 -16.92
CA ALA A 443 24.91 4.74 -15.91
C ALA A 443 23.94 5.30 -14.87
N CYS A 444 23.23 4.40 -14.21
CA CYS A 444 22.52 4.67 -12.97
C CYS A 444 23.21 3.98 -11.81
N LYS A 445 23.02 4.50 -10.61
CA LYS A 445 23.53 3.97 -9.34
C LYS A 445 22.37 3.69 -8.39
N LEU A 446 22.59 2.81 -7.44
CA LEU A 446 21.63 2.56 -6.37
C LEU A 446 21.64 3.69 -5.34
N VAL A 447 20.42 4.07 -4.89
CA VAL A 447 20.19 5.05 -3.83
C VAL A 447 19.16 4.54 -2.83
N GLY A 448 19.19 5.05 -1.58
CA GLY A 448 18.28 4.66 -0.51
C GLY A 448 16.94 5.42 -0.52
N TYR A 449 16.83 6.52 -1.24
CA TYR A 449 15.59 7.30 -1.35
C TYR A 449 14.76 6.87 -2.56
N GLN A 450 13.45 7.00 -2.43
CA GLN A 450 12.50 6.59 -3.47
C GLN A 450 12.67 7.40 -4.75
N THR A 451 12.82 6.70 -5.87
CA THR A 451 12.77 7.27 -7.23
C THR A 451 11.71 6.53 -8.05
N ARG A 452 11.55 6.92 -9.31
CA ARG A 452 10.65 6.24 -10.26
C ARG A 452 11.16 4.88 -10.74
N PHE A 453 12.42 4.54 -10.48
CA PHE A 453 13.07 3.33 -10.95
C PHE A 453 13.48 2.49 -9.75
N SER A 454 13.07 1.22 -9.74
CA SER A 454 13.32 0.31 -8.64
C SER A 454 14.23 -0.84 -9.08
N ALA A 455 15.19 -1.21 -8.24
CA ALA A 455 16.01 -2.40 -8.44
C ALA A 455 15.21 -3.72 -8.34
N PHE A 456 13.94 -3.64 -7.95
CA PHE A 456 13.05 -4.79 -7.91
C PHE A 456 12.19 -4.95 -9.16
N LYS A 457 12.28 -4.01 -10.09
CA LYS A 457 11.54 -4.04 -11.34
C LYS A 457 12.49 -4.28 -12.50
N ALA A 458 12.33 -5.43 -13.15
CA ALA A 458 13.14 -5.79 -14.30
C ALA A 458 13.10 -4.70 -15.38
N GLY A 459 14.26 -4.37 -15.93
CA GLY A 459 14.44 -3.35 -16.95
C GLY A 459 14.40 -1.90 -16.44
N ASP A 460 14.17 -1.65 -15.13
CA ASP A 460 14.18 -0.28 -14.60
C ASP A 460 15.57 0.36 -14.63
N TYR A 461 16.65 -0.43 -14.59
CA TYR A 461 18.00 0.08 -14.81
C TYR A 461 18.14 0.71 -16.20
N SER A 462 17.73 -0.01 -17.24
CA SER A 462 17.78 0.47 -18.63
C SER A 462 16.90 1.71 -18.82
N ARG A 463 15.69 1.70 -18.25
CA ARG A 463 14.78 2.85 -18.25
C ARG A 463 15.36 4.06 -17.52
N CYS A 464 16.05 3.85 -16.41
CA CYS A 464 16.77 4.90 -15.70
C CYS A 464 17.86 5.52 -16.59
N VAL A 465 18.68 4.69 -17.21
CA VAL A 465 19.74 5.17 -18.11
C VAL A 465 19.15 5.98 -19.28
N GLN A 466 18.12 5.48 -19.96
CA GLN A 466 17.46 6.21 -21.05
C GLN A 466 16.79 7.50 -20.59
N HIS A 467 16.25 7.52 -19.37
CA HIS A 467 15.60 8.72 -18.83
C HIS A 467 16.59 9.87 -18.61
N PHE A 468 17.74 9.57 -18.01
CA PHE A 468 18.74 10.59 -17.70
C PHE A 468 19.70 10.88 -18.86
N TYR A 469 19.80 9.95 -19.80
CA TYR A 469 20.67 10.03 -20.97
C TYR A 469 19.89 9.72 -22.25
N PRO A 470 19.07 10.68 -22.72
CA PRO A 470 18.19 10.44 -23.88
C PRO A 470 18.96 10.18 -25.19
N GLU A 471 20.27 10.51 -25.23
CA GLU A 471 21.16 10.17 -26.34
C GLU A 471 21.60 8.69 -26.36
N VAL A 472 21.29 7.92 -25.31
CA VAL A 472 21.55 6.46 -25.30
C VAL A 472 20.52 5.76 -26.16
N VAL A 473 21.02 5.08 -27.19
CA VAL A 473 20.27 4.18 -28.06
C VAL A 473 20.54 2.75 -27.62
N ILE A 474 19.53 2.07 -27.11
CA ILE A 474 19.65 0.66 -26.74
C ILE A 474 19.50 -0.17 -28.01
N GLU A 475 20.56 -0.88 -28.37
CA GLU A 475 20.55 -1.83 -29.50
C GLU A 475 20.05 -3.20 -28.99
N ASP A 476 18.97 -3.64 -29.59
CA ASP A 476 18.43 -4.96 -29.34
C ASP A 476 19.21 -5.97 -30.21
N ASN A 477 20.41 -6.37 -29.76
CA ASN A 477 21.27 -7.33 -30.46
C ASN A 477 20.75 -8.79 -30.35
N GLY A 478 19.45 -9.00 -30.18
CA GLY A 478 18.83 -10.33 -30.19
C GLY A 478 19.24 -11.26 -29.03
N GLY A 479 19.87 -10.71 -27.98
CA GLY A 479 20.37 -11.46 -26.82
C GLY A 479 19.81 -11.02 -25.49
N GLY A 480 18.95 -10.00 -25.44
CA GLY A 480 18.18 -9.64 -24.24
C GLY A 480 17.23 -10.77 -23.89
N THR A 481 17.17 -11.14 -22.63
CA THR A 481 16.12 -12.06 -22.14
C THR A 481 14.78 -11.38 -22.37
N ASN A 482 14.04 -11.85 -23.39
CA ASN A 482 12.66 -11.44 -23.58
C ASN A 482 11.90 -11.65 -22.27
N LEU A 483 11.29 -10.60 -21.75
CA LEU A 483 10.53 -10.66 -20.51
C LEU A 483 9.04 -10.89 -20.84
N PRO A 484 8.35 -11.70 -20.06
CA PRO A 484 6.95 -11.94 -20.32
C PRO A 484 6.12 -10.66 -20.16
N PRO A 485 5.09 -10.47 -21.00
CA PRO A 485 4.24 -9.31 -20.97
C PRO A 485 3.41 -9.22 -19.69
N VAL A 486 2.87 -8.05 -19.40
CA VAL A 486 1.94 -7.80 -18.31
C VAL A 486 0.53 -7.77 -18.85
N ALA A 487 -0.32 -8.71 -18.44
CA ALA A 487 -1.72 -8.77 -18.82
C ALA A 487 -2.58 -7.91 -17.88
N ASN A 488 -3.46 -7.07 -18.44
CA ASN A 488 -4.39 -6.25 -17.68
C ASN A 488 -5.77 -6.27 -18.34
N ILE A 489 -6.84 -6.37 -17.52
CA ILE A 489 -8.23 -6.26 -17.97
C ILE A 489 -8.92 -5.13 -17.23
N THR A 490 -9.58 -4.26 -17.96
CA THR A 490 -10.52 -3.28 -17.40
C THR A 490 -11.93 -3.55 -17.92
N GLY A 491 -12.94 -3.36 -17.07
CA GLY A 491 -14.33 -3.61 -17.40
C GLY A 491 -15.27 -3.42 -16.21
N PRO A 492 -16.59 -3.57 -16.40
CA PRO A 492 -17.57 -3.45 -15.32
C PRO A 492 -17.43 -4.61 -14.31
N ALA A 493 -17.62 -4.33 -13.02
CA ALA A 493 -17.62 -5.36 -11.98
C ALA A 493 -18.92 -6.18 -11.94
N GLN A 494 -20.02 -5.63 -12.49
CA GLN A 494 -21.33 -6.28 -12.59
C GLN A 494 -22.11 -5.83 -13.83
N ALA A 495 -23.00 -6.67 -14.30
CA ALA A 495 -23.91 -6.35 -15.41
C ALA A 495 -25.16 -7.23 -15.37
N GLU A 496 -26.23 -6.83 -16.08
CA GLU A 496 -27.46 -7.58 -16.18
C GLU A 496 -27.28 -8.81 -17.11
N GLY A 497 -27.95 -9.91 -16.79
CA GLY A 497 -28.00 -11.08 -17.66
C GLY A 497 -28.51 -10.75 -19.06
N GLY A 498 -27.95 -11.37 -20.09
CA GLY A 498 -28.27 -11.12 -21.49
C GLY A 498 -27.78 -9.78 -22.08
N SER A 499 -27.18 -8.91 -21.26
CA SER A 499 -26.65 -7.64 -21.72
C SER A 499 -25.30 -7.81 -22.45
N LYS A 500 -24.88 -6.75 -23.17
CA LYS A 500 -23.53 -6.67 -23.74
C LYS A 500 -22.64 -5.84 -22.85
N VAL A 501 -21.42 -6.33 -22.61
CA VAL A 501 -20.38 -5.61 -21.88
C VAL A 501 -19.12 -5.53 -22.72
N THR A 502 -18.34 -4.48 -22.47
CA THR A 502 -17.02 -4.30 -23.10
C THR A 502 -15.94 -4.47 -22.03
N LEU A 503 -14.99 -5.35 -22.31
CA LEU A 503 -13.77 -5.53 -21.53
C LEU A 503 -12.59 -5.08 -22.39
N SER A 504 -11.58 -4.45 -21.80
CA SER A 504 -10.43 -3.93 -22.52
C SER A 504 -9.13 -4.46 -21.93
N GLY A 505 -8.26 -4.97 -22.81
CA GLY A 505 -6.87 -5.34 -22.53
C GLY A 505 -5.86 -4.21 -22.83
N GLN A 506 -6.33 -3.00 -23.13
CA GLN A 506 -5.49 -1.88 -23.60
C GLN A 506 -4.37 -1.48 -22.64
N HIS A 507 -4.51 -1.77 -21.35
CA HIS A 507 -3.49 -1.49 -20.34
C HIS A 507 -2.50 -2.65 -20.14
N SER A 508 -2.57 -3.68 -20.97
CA SER A 508 -1.52 -4.68 -21.05
C SER A 508 -0.27 -4.08 -21.69
N SER A 509 0.90 -4.47 -21.23
CA SER A 509 2.17 -3.92 -21.70
C SER A 509 3.22 -5.01 -21.85
N ASP A 510 4.10 -4.80 -22.80
CA ASP A 510 5.35 -5.55 -22.94
C ASP A 510 6.48 -4.75 -22.26
N PRO A 511 7.31 -5.37 -21.41
CA PRO A 511 8.42 -4.66 -20.76
C PRO A 511 9.41 -4.05 -21.75
N GLU A 512 9.59 -4.66 -22.91
CA GLU A 512 10.45 -4.21 -23.99
C GLU A 512 9.74 -3.23 -24.95
N GLY A 513 8.45 -2.94 -24.70
CA GLY A 513 7.64 -2.03 -25.51
C GLY A 513 7.24 -2.60 -26.87
N LYS A 514 7.31 -3.92 -27.06
CA LYS A 514 6.94 -4.60 -28.31
C LYS A 514 5.43 -4.79 -28.41
N PRO A 515 4.91 -4.99 -29.64
CA PRO A 515 3.50 -5.28 -29.85
C PRO A 515 3.06 -6.57 -29.14
N LEU A 516 1.83 -6.57 -28.64
CA LEU A 516 1.20 -7.72 -28.01
C LEU A 516 0.12 -8.33 -28.88
N SER A 517 0.02 -9.64 -28.85
CA SER A 517 -1.15 -10.38 -29.31
C SER A 517 -2.08 -10.71 -28.14
N TYR A 518 -3.39 -10.75 -28.40
CA TYR A 518 -4.43 -10.92 -27.38
C TYR A 518 -5.21 -12.21 -27.64
N ALA A 519 -5.57 -12.92 -26.60
CA ALA A 519 -6.44 -14.09 -26.67
C ALA A 519 -7.37 -14.14 -25.46
N TRP A 520 -8.67 -14.01 -25.71
CA TRP A 520 -9.69 -14.07 -24.68
C TRP A 520 -10.25 -15.48 -24.54
N THR A 521 -10.46 -15.89 -23.30
CA THR A 521 -11.23 -17.10 -22.98
C THR A 521 -12.48 -16.67 -22.23
N ILE A 522 -13.62 -17.03 -22.78
CA ILE A 522 -14.94 -16.64 -22.24
C ILE A 522 -15.63 -17.85 -21.61
N PRO A 523 -16.45 -17.64 -20.57
CA PRO A 523 -17.16 -18.72 -19.89
C PRO A 523 -18.28 -19.30 -20.77
N ALA A 524 -18.69 -20.51 -20.46
CA ALA A 524 -19.79 -21.19 -21.14
C ALA A 524 -21.09 -20.37 -21.06
N GLY A 525 -21.80 -20.28 -22.16
CA GLY A 525 -23.05 -19.51 -22.29
C GLY A 525 -22.86 -18.04 -22.65
N ALA A 526 -21.65 -17.50 -22.56
CA ALA A 526 -21.32 -16.20 -23.12
C ALA A 526 -20.88 -16.31 -24.59
N SER A 527 -21.02 -15.23 -25.36
CA SER A 527 -20.59 -15.18 -26.75
C SER A 527 -19.94 -13.85 -27.10
N ALA A 528 -18.95 -13.91 -28.01
CA ALA A 528 -18.24 -12.74 -28.50
C ALA A 528 -17.97 -12.86 -30.02
N PRO A 529 -17.93 -11.74 -30.77
CA PRO A 529 -17.68 -11.76 -32.21
C PRO A 529 -16.21 -12.09 -32.55
N ALA A 530 -15.27 -11.71 -31.70
CA ALA A 530 -13.84 -11.97 -31.83
C ALA A 530 -13.20 -12.19 -30.43
N LEU A 531 -12.17 -13.02 -30.37
CA LEU A 531 -11.46 -13.36 -29.13
C LEU A 531 -9.98 -12.96 -29.17
N ASP A 532 -9.54 -12.30 -30.22
CA ASP A 532 -8.14 -11.94 -30.50
C ASP A 532 -7.89 -10.43 -30.55
N GLN A 533 -8.89 -9.62 -30.17
CA GLN A 533 -8.79 -8.17 -30.20
C GLN A 533 -8.37 -7.61 -28.83
N VAL A 534 -7.77 -6.42 -28.83
CA VAL A 534 -7.44 -5.69 -27.58
C VAL A 534 -8.69 -5.41 -26.72
N THR A 535 -9.87 -5.32 -27.36
CA THR A 535 -11.16 -5.09 -26.71
C THR A 535 -12.09 -6.26 -26.99
N LEU A 536 -12.72 -6.79 -25.93
CA LEU A 536 -13.70 -7.87 -26.02
C LEU A 536 -15.12 -7.30 -25.86
N GLU A 537 -15.96 -7.45 -26.88
CA GLU A 537 -17.40 -7.24 -26.77
C GLU A 537 -18.07 -8.58 -26.39
N LEU A 538 -18.54 -8.69 -25.16
CA LEU A 538 -19.09 -9.93 -24.62
C LEU A 538 -20.60 -9.82 -24.42
N THR A 539 -21.35 -10.73 -25.04
CA THR A 539 -22.77 -10.93 -24.72
C THR A 539 -22.86 -11.95 -23.59
N LEU A 540 -23.50 -11.54 -22.49
CA LEU A 540 -23.61 -12.34 -21.28
C LEU A 540 -24.73 -13.37 -21.36
N PRO A 541 -24.62 -14.53 -20.69
CA PRO A 541 -25.74 -15.43 -20.49
C PRO A 541 -26.78 -14.81 -19.56
N THR A 542 -27.99 -15.37 -19.56
CA THR A 542 -29.09 -14.99 -18.66
C THR A 542 -29.21 -16.08 -17.58
N PRO A 543 -28.45 -16.00 -16.48
CA PRO A 543 -28.52 -17.00 -15.43
C PRO A 543 -29.80 -16.87 -14.60
N ALA A 544 -30.27 -17.96 -14.01
CA ALA A 544 -31.45 -17.96 -13.13
C ALA A 544 -31.23 -17.27 -11.78
N SER A 545 -29.99 -17.04 -11.38
CA SER A 545 -29.59 -16.32 -10.17
C SER A 545 -28.26 -15.62 -10.38
N ASP A 546 -27.95 -14.67 -9.52
CA ASP A 546 -26.66 -13.96 -9.55
C ASP A 546 -25.50 -14.93 -9.68
N THR A 547 -24.74 -14.81 -10.77
CA THR A 547 -23.66 -15.74 -11.11
C THR A 547 -22.40 -14.97 -11.42
N ARG A 548 -21.26 -15.40 -10.89
CA ARG A 548 -19.95 -14.85 -11.25
C ARG A 548 -19.39 -15.58 -12.46
N LEU A 549 -18.97 -14.80 -13.44
CA LEU A 549 -18.32 -15.28 -14.66
C LEU A 549 -16.87 -14.80 -14.67
N ASP A 550 -15.96 -15.72 -14.93
CA ASP A 550 -14.54 -15.42 -15.06
C ASP A 550 -14.15 -15.35 -16.53
N ILE A 551 -13.69 -14.18 -16.96
CA ILE A 551 -13.23 -13.89 -18.31
C ILE A 551 -11.71 -13.75 -18.25
N LYS A 552 -10.98 -14.61 -18.98
CA LYS A 552 -9.53 -14.63 -18.99
C LYS A 552 -8.99 -13.94 -20.24
N LEU A 553 -7.99 -13.07 -20.06
CA LEU A 553 -7.14 -12.56 -21.13
C LEU A 553 -5.76 -13.16 -21.02
N THR A 554 -5.25 -13.67 -22.12
CA THR A 554 -3.85 -14.03 -22.31
C THR A 554 -3.25 -13.03 -23.30
N VAL A 555 -2.15 -12.40 -22.94
CA VAL A 555 -1.34 -11.59 -23.85
C VAL A 555 -0.03 -12.31 -24.13
N THR A 556 0.45 -12.23 -25.36
CA THR A 556 1.67 -12.87 -25.81
C THR A 556 2.52 -11.86 -26.57
N ASP A 557 3.81 -11.77 -26.24
CA ASP A 557 4.79 -10.92 -26.90
C ASP A 557 5.32 -11.55 -28.21
N GLU A 558 6.15 -10.82 -28.92
CA GLU A 558 6.80 -11.30 -30.16
C GLU A 558 7.80 -12.46 -29.91
N GLY A 559 8.33 -12.57 -28.68
CA GLY A 559 9.21 -13.68 -28.26
C GLY A 559 8.45 -14.93 -27.82
N ASN A 560 7.12 -14.97 -27.95
CA ASN A 560 6.23 -16.06 -27.54
C ASN A 560 6.15 -16.30 -26.02
N LEU A 561 6.54 -15.35 -25.18
CA LEU A 561 6.22 -15.41 -23.76
C LEU A 561 4.80 -14.87 -23.55
N SER A 562 4.07 -15.50 -22.64
CA SER A 562 2.67 -15.16 -22.38
C SER A 562 2.42 -14.91 -20.91
N ARG A 563 1.46 -14.02 -20.62
CA ARG A 563 0.86 -13.84 -19.30
C ARG A 563 -0.65 -13.76 -19.43
N SER A 564 -1.33 -14.19 -18.37
CA SER A 564 -2.79 -14.16 -18.32
C SER A 564 -3.27 -13.44 -17.08
N THR A 565 -4.43 -12.84 -17.20
CA THR A 565 -5.19 -12.26 -16.07
C THR A 565 -6.67 -12.62 -16.22
N THR A 566 -7.43 -12.56 -15.13
CA THR A 566 -8.85 -12.89 -15.11
C THR A 566 -9.66 -11.74 -14.55
N HIS A 567 -10.75 -11.40 -15.20
CA HIS A 567 -11.75 -10.45 -14.72
C HIS A 567 -12.99 -11.21 -14.27
N SER A 568 -13.38 -11.04 -13.01
CA SER A 568 -14.58 -11.68 -12.44
C SER A 568 -15.75 -10.73 -12.48
N LEU A 569 -16.72 -11.01 -13.35
CA LEU A 569 -17.91 -10.21 -13.60
C LEU A 569 -19.12 -10.84 -12.88
N LEU A 570 -19.81 -10.09 -12.02
CA LEU A 570 -21.08 -10.51 -11.45
C LEU A 570 -22.19 -10.28 -12.47
N VAL A 571 -22.74 -11.36 -13.03
CA VAL A 571 -23.93 -11.31 -13.89
C VAL A 571 -25.16 -11.47 -13.02
N LYS A 572 -26.01 -10.45 -13.04
CA LYS A 572 -27.29 -10.48 -12.36
C LYS A 572 -28.19 -11.49 -13.03
N GLY A 573 -28.73 -12.42 -12.23
CA GLY A 573 -29.75 -13.33 -12.69
C GLY A 573 -31.02 -12.56 -13.06
N GLU A 574 -31.78 -13.06 -14.02
CA GLU A 574 -33.19 -12.70 -13.99
C GLU A 574 -33.66 -13.09 -12.57
N GLU A 575 -34.10 -12.11 -11.78
CA GLU A 575 -34.97 -12.44 -10.68
C GLU A 575 -36.09 -13.21 -11.36
N GLY A 576 -35.98 -14.55 -11.33
CA GLY A 576 -37.03 -15.42 -11.81
C GLY A 576 -38.26 -14.93 -11.08
N GLY A 577 -39.16 -14.33 -11.81
CA GLY A 577 -40.47 -14.01 -11.25
C GLY A 577 -40.92 -15.30 -10.60
N ILE A 578 -40.65 -15.46 -9.30
CA ILE A 578 -41.33 -16.42 -8.49
C ILE A 578 -42.78 -16.00 -8.73
N THR A 579 -43.48 -16.74 -9.60
CA THR A 579 -44.92 -16.62 -9.66
C THR A 579 -45.31 -16.74 -8.20
N PRO A 580 -45.79 -15.66 -7.54
CA PRO A 580 -46.07 -15.77 -6.11
C PRO A 580 -47.02 -16.94 -6.00
N PRO A 581 -46.80 -17.88 -5.08
CA PRO A 581 -47.82 -18.86 -4.81
C PRO A 581 -49.11 -18.06 -4.62
N ASP A 582 -50.22 -18.52 -5.17
CA ASP A 582 -51.52 -17.84 -5.24
C ASP A 582 -52.08 -17.59 -3.84
N TYR A 583 -51.38 -16.74 -3.08
CA TYR A 583 -51.91 -16.29 -1.77
C TYR A 583 -52.90 -15.16 -2.03
N PRO A 584 -54.03 -15.17 -1.29
CA PRO A 584 -55.03 -14.13 -1.42
C PRO A 584 -54.41 -12.74 -1.23
N ALA A 585 -54.86 -11.77 -2.01
CA ALA A 585 -54.42 -10.39 -1.86
C ALA A 585 -54.75 -9.89 -0.43
N TYR A 586 -53.81 -9.14 0.15
CA TYR A 586 -54.04 -8.47 1.43
C TYR A 586 -55.30 -7.60 1.38
N LYS A 587 -56.12 -7.68 2.42
CA LYS A 587 -57.30 -6.83 2.55
C LYS A 587 -57.34 -6.26 3.97
N GLU A 588 -57.34 -4.94 4.08
CA GLU A 588 -57.42 -4.23 5.34
C GLU A 588 -58.61 -4.70 6.20
N GLY A 589 -58.41 -4.80 7.52
CA GLY A 589 -59.44 -5.18 8.48
C GLY A 589 -59.80 -6.66 8.48
N THR A 590 -59.13 -7.50 7.71
CA THR A 590 -59.31 -8.96 7.76
C THR A 590 -58.64 -9.51 9.01
N PRO A 591 -59.32 -10.35 9.82
CA PRO A 591 -58.76 -10.93 11.04
C PRO A 591 -57.81 -12.09 10.71
N TYR A 592 -56.63 -11.78 10.20
CA TYR A 592 -55.59 -12.76 9.85
C TYR A 592 -55.11 -13.53 11.08
N LYS A 593 -54.87 -14.82 10.91
CA LYS A 593 -54.27 -15.69 11.94
C LYS A 593 -52.77 -15.77 11.78
N ALA A 594 -52.09 -16.14 12.86
CA ALA A 594 -50.65 -16.40 12.81
C ALA A 594 -50.33 -17.46 11.75
N GLY A 595 -49.36 -17.19 10.90
CA GLY A 595 -48.96 -18.05 9.79
C GLY A 595 -49.82 -17.93 8.52
N GLU A 596 -50.92 -17.16 8.52
CA GLU A 596 -51.68 -16.90 7.29
C GLU A 596 -50.85 -16.03 6.33
N ARG A 597 -50.93 -16.38 5.05
CA ARG A 597 -50.15 -15.77 3.99
C ARG A 597 -51.01 -14.96 3.06
N VAL A 598 -50.47 -13.80 2.68
CA VAL A 598 -51.12 -12.88 1.74
C VAL A 598 -50.12 -12.37 0.70
N SER A 599 -50.61 -11.89 -0.43
CA SER A 599 -49.83 -11.16 -1.39
C SER A 599 -50.16 -9.66 -1.33
N ASN A 600 -49.16 -8.79 -1.45
CA ASN A 600 -49.32 -7.35 -1.63
C ASN A 600 -48.20 -6.77 -2.49
N GLY A 601 -48.56 -6.06 -3.57
CA GLY A 601 -47.57 -5.49 -4.49
C GLY A 601 -46.67 -6.52 -5.18
N GLY A 602 -47.16 -7.76 -5.41
CA GLY A 602 -46.39 -8.83 -6.03
C GLY A 602 -45.43 -9.58 -5.07
N VAL A 603 -45.47 -9.26 -3.79
CA VAL A 603 -44.65 -9.89 -2.73
C VAL A 603 -45.53 -10.66 -1.77
N SER A 604 -45.05 -11.81 -1.29
CA SER A 604 -45.76 -12.65 -0.31
C SER A 604 -45.34 -12.29 1.10
N TYR A 605 -46.32 -12.35 2.03
CA TYR A 605 -46.12 -12.03 3.44
C TYR A 605 -46.87 -13.05 4.32
N GLU A 606 -46.30 -13.34 5.49
CA GLU A 606 -46.87 -14.20 6.49
C GLU A 606 -47.18 -13.42 7.78
N CYS A 607 -48.38 -13.54 8.31
CA CYS A 607 -48.79 -12.89 9.55
C CYS A 607 -48.01 -13.46 10.74
N LYS A 608 -47.35 -12.61 11.51
CA LYS A 608 -46.54 -13.00 12.67
C LYS A 608 -47.37 -13.65 13.79
N PRO A 609 -46.76 -14.56 14.57
CA PRO A 609 -47.41 -15.16 15.73
C PRO A 609 -47.63 -14.16 16.89
N HIS A 610 -48.40 -14.57 17.89
CA HIS A 610 -48.61 -13.79 19.11
C HIS A 610 -47.25 -13.32 19.71
N PRO A 611 -47.11 -12.04 20.17
CA PRO A 611 -48.17 -11.05 20.39
C PRO A 611 -48.57 -10.18 19.20
N TYR A 612 -47.96 -10.37 18.05
CA TYR A 612 -48.03 -9.48 16.88
C TYR A 612 -49.23 -9.78 15.95
N THR A 613 -49.84 -10.94 16.06
CA THR A 613 -50.91 -11.40 15.15
C THR A 613 -52.07 -10.41 15.04
N GLY A 614 -52.44 -9.76 16.14
CA GLY A 614 -53.51 -8.76 16.11
C GLY A 614 -53.21 -7.54 15.23
N TRP A 615 -51.95 -7.25 14.93
CA TRP A 615 -51.56 -6.14 14.09
C TRP A 615 -51.71 -6.41 12.59
N CYS A 616 -51.81 -7.70 12.19
CA CYS A 616 -52.07 -8.05 10.79
C CYS A 616 -53.46 -7.57 10.31
N ALA A 617 -54.42 -7.39 11.22
CA ALA A 617 -55.72 -6.80 10.96
C ALA A 617 -55.81 -5.29 11.23
N GLY A 618 -54.69 -4.67 11.59
CA GLY A 618 -54.62 -3.26 11.92
C GLY A 618 -54.78 -2.35 10.71
N ALA A 619 -54.83 -1.04 10.97
CA ALA A 619 -55.02 -0.03 9.94
C ALA A 619 -53.90 -0.08 8.88
N ALA A 620 -54.26 -0.02 7.59
CA ALA A 620 -53.34 -0.18 6.47
C ALA A 620 -52.19 0.83 6.49
N TRP A 621 -52.41 2.07 6.89
CA TRP A 621 -51.36 3.09 6.96
C TRP A 621 -50.19 2.68 7.86
N ALA A 622 -50.46 1.87 8.90
CA ALA A 622 -49.48 1.37 9.83
C ALA A 622 -48.96 -0.02 9.44
N TYR A 623 -49.86 -0.95 9.06
CA TYR A 623 -49.56 -2.39 8.99
C TYR A 623 -49.84 -3.04 7.64
N GLU A 624 -50.15 -2.30 6.55
CA GLU A 624 -50.22 -2.89 5.22
C GLU A 624 -48.88 -3.57 4.87
N PRO A 625 -48.86 -4.90 4.52
CA PRO A 625 -47.62 -5.62 4.26
C PRO A 625 -46.74 -4.93 3.18
N GLY A 626 -45.52 -4.59 3.52
CA GLY A 626 -44.56 -3.96 2.61
C GLY A 626 -44.79 -2.47 2.34
N LYS A 627 -45.85 -1.83 2.88
CA LYS A 627 -46.15 -0.42 2.67
C LYS A 627 -46.43 0.37 3.95
N GLY A 628 -47.10 -0.19 4.93
CA GLY A 628 -47.43 0.47 6.19
C GLY A 628 -46.14 0.92 6.92
N THR A 629 -46.22 1.99 7.73
CA THR A 629 -45.05 2.54 8.44
C THR A 629 -44.42 1.57 9.45
N ALA A 630 -45.17 0.58 9.94
CA ALA A 630 -44.75 -0.46 10.88
C ALA A 630 -45.14 -1.86 10.40
N TRP A 631 -45.23 -2.09 9.09
CA TRP A 631 -45.61 -3.37 8.52
C TRP A 631 -44.75 -4.54 9.01
N ALA A 632 -43.45 -4.28 9.17
CA ALA A 632 -42.52 -5.31 9.60
C ALA A 632 -42.74 -5.80 11.02
N ASP A 633 -43.54 -5.10 11.85
CA ASP A 633 -43.91 -5.56 13.16
C ASP A 633 -45.03 -6.61 13.10
N ALA A 634 -45.89 -6.53 12.09
CA ALA A 634 -47.03 -7.43 11.89
C ALA A 634 -46.70 -8.62 10.96
N TRP A 635 -45.87 -8.41 9.95
CA TRP A 635 -45.68 -9.37 8.86
C TRP A 635 -44.21 -9.79 8.69
N ILE A 636 -44.03 -11.03 8.22
CA ILE A 636 -42.76 -11.56 7.74
C ILE A 636 -42.82 -11.54 6.22
N LYS A 637 -41.86 -10.92 5.56
CA LYS A 637 -41.69 -11.01 4.11
C LYS A 637 -41.16 -12.41 3.77
N LEU A 638 -41.81 -13.11 2.83
CA LEU A 638 -41.44 -14.44 2.36
C LEU A 638 -40.54 -14.38 1.13
#